data_2e3f928436d963e09f4050033eaeb1ad
#
_entry.id   2e3f928436d963e09f4050033eaeb1ad
#
_cell.length_a   1.000
_cell.length_b   1.000
_cell.length_c   1.000
_cell.angle_alpha   90.00
_cell.angle_beta   90.00
_cell.angle_gamma   90.00
#
_symmetry.space_group_name_H-M   'P 1'
#
loop_
_entity.id
_entity.type
_entity.pdbx_description
1 polymer ?
#
loop_
_entity_poly.entity_id
_entity_poly.type
_entity_poly.pdbx_seq_one_letter_code
_entity_poly.pdbx_strand_id
1 'polypeptide(L)'
;MAKTGGHLASNLGSVEVAIALHYVFDTPYDRIVWDVGHQSYPHKILTGRRDAMAGIRQSGGISGFPCRTESEYDAFGTAHSSTSISAALGMVHAARLRGETRHCVAVIGDGALSAGMAFEALNNAGVAGDLPLIVLLNDNDMSISPPVGALRHALGRLTASRTYTQAKRHMQDVLDLAPSIRQLANRMETQVKGWLAPATLFEEFGLNYAGPIDGHDVHALIDALLNLKRVPGPHLLHVVTQKGHGYAHAERDPVGYHGPGKFDPAVGLVPGKAGRPTYARVFSDWLCDEAARDERVVAITPAMRDGSGLVDFERRFPERYFDVAIAEQHAVTFAAGLAAEGMRPVVAIYSTFLQRGYDQLIHDVALQRLSVTFAIDRAGIVGADGATHMGAFDLAYLRCVPNLVVMAPSDENECRQMLHTALHHPGPCAVRYSRGTGPGATIEAELTALPIGVSVVRRASAAAAGRRIAFLAFGTMVAPSLAAAEKLDATVVDMRFVKPIDIKRLSEIARSHDALITVEEGCLHGGAGAACIEALADLRLSRPVLRLGLPDAFIEHGEPEQLLSLIGLDSSGIETAVRRFLARLGWAATSIVTSESNANLLLPQSGGTQGPECRPTELLQAVARQSPNDEGRQRWKNA
;
A
#
# COMPACT_ATOMS: atom_id res chain seq x y z
N MET A 1 -8.77 8.42 -17.10
CA MET A 1 -8.81 7.14 -16.36
C MET A 1 -9.11 5.94 -17.25
N ALA A 2 -10.06 5.97 -18.15
CA ALA A 2 -10.35 4.82 -19.02
C ALA A 2 -9.13 4.31 -19.83
N LYS A 3 -8.18 5.20 -20.17
CA LYS A 3 -6.93 4.88 -20.89
C LYS A 3 -5.75 4.46 -20.01
N THR A 4 -5.76 4.85 -18.74
CA THR A 4 -4.61 4.67 -17.82
C THR A 4 -4.91 3.73 -16.65
N GLY A 5 -6.19 3.42 -16.41
CA GLY A 5 -6.66 2.87 -15.15
C GLY A 5 -6.72 3.94 -14.05
N GLY A 6 -7.15 3.57 -12.87
CA GLY A 6 -7.19 4.44 -11.69
C GLY A 6 -8.47 4.30 -10.88
N HIS A 7 -8.61 5.08 -9.81
CA HIS A 7 -9.72 5.00 -8.86
C HIS A 7 -10.95 5.79 -9.38
N LEU A 8 -11.75 5.18 -10.27
CA LEU A 8 -12.83 5.90 -10.95
C LEU A 8 -14.03 6.20 -10.06
N ALA A 9 -14.62 5.18 -9.42
CA ALA A 9 -15.87 5.35 -8.68
C ALA A 9 -15.75 6.33 -7.52
N SER A 10 -14.63 6.28 -6.78
CA SER A 10 -14.36 7.19 -5.66
C SER A 10 -14.21 8.64 -6.12
N ASN A 11 -13.59 8.88 -7.29
CA ASN A 11 -13.43 10.22 -7.83
C ASN A 11 -14.72 10.81 -8.36
N LEU A 12 -15.58 10.01 -8.98
CA LEU A 12 -16.91 10.45 -9.42
C LEU A 12 -17.81 10.83 -8.25
N GLY A 13 -17.67 10.15 -7.10
CA GLY A 13 -18.40 10.49 -5.88
C GLY A 13 -17.88 11.71 -5.11
N SER A 14 -16.77 12.35 -5.52
CA SER A 14 -16.15 13.46 -4.79
C SER A 14 -15.98 14.75 -5.61
N VAL A 15 -16.61 14.85 -6.79
CA VAL A 15 -16.46 16.00 -7.69
C VAL A 15 -16.99 17.27 -7.04
N GLU A 16 -18.22 17.25 -6.55
CA GLU A 16 -18.91 18.40 -5.95
C GLU A 16 -18.20 18.80 -4.63
N VAL A 17 -17.76 17.82 -3.83
CA VAL A 17 -16.99 18.05 -2.62
C VAL A 17 -15.69 18.79 -2.95
N ALA A 18 -14.95 18.37 -3.97
CA ALA A 18 -13.72 19.02 -4.37
C ALA A 18 -13.97 20.46 -4.87
N ILE A 19 -15.03 20.68 -5.66
CA ILE A 19 -15.42 22.01 -6.13
C ILE A 19 -15.76 22.93 -4.95
N ALA A 20 -16.60 22.47 -4.01
CA ALA A 20 -17.01 23.26 -2.85
C ALA A 20 -15.82 23.62 -1.97
N LEU A 21 -14.90 22.69 -1.72
CA LEU A 21 -13.68 22.94 -0.95
C LEU A 21 -12.79 24.00 -1.58
N HIS A 22 -12.53 23.90 -2.89
CA HIS A 22 -11.71 24.89 -3.60
C HIS A 22 -12.39 26.24 -3.81
N TYR A 23 -13.72 26.29 -3.74
CA TYR A 23 -14.48 27.53 -3.78
C TYR A 23 -14.42 28.29 -2.43
N VAL A 24 -14.49 27.56 -1.30
CA VAL A 24 -14.60 28.15 0.04
C VAL A 24 -13.25 28.47 0.67
N PHE A 25 -12.24 27.61 0.45
CA PHE A 25 -10.93 27.73 1.08
C PHE A 25 -9.89 28.33 0.12
N ASP A 26 -9.10 29.26 0.66
CA ASP A 26 -8.03 29.94 -0.07
C ASP A 26 -6.77 29.05 -0.14
N THR A 27 -6.83 28.03 -1.01
CA THR A 27 -5.70 27.11 -1.21
C THR A 27 -4.66 27.69 -2.15
N PRO A 28 -3.36 27.50 -1.93
CA PRO A 28 -2.73 26.60 -0.97
C PRO A 28 -2.52 27.18 0.44
N TYR A 29 -2.95 28.42 0.75
CA TYR A 29 -2.81 28.99 2.09
C TYR A 29 -3.60 28.17 3.12
N ASP A 30 -4.90 27.99 2.94
CA ASP A 30 -5.68 26.98 3.64
C ASP A 30 -5.25 25.58 3.16
N ARG A 31 -5.32 24.56 4.02
CA ARG A 31 -4.82 23.22 3.71
C ARG A 31 -5.96 22.22 3.58
N ILE A 32 -5.95 21.46 2.48
CA ILE A 32 -6.84 20.30 2.30
C ILE A 32 -5.97 19.05 2.33
N VAL A 33 -6.29 18.13 3.25
CA VAL A 33 -5.61 16.83 3.38
C VAL A 33 -6.61 15.73 3.01
N TRP A 34 -6.34 15.05 1.91
CA TRP A 34 -7.16 13.94 1.40
C TRP A 34 -6.72 12.63 2.06
N ASP A 35 -7.61 12.00 2.80
CA ASP A 35 -7.35 10.67 3.38
C ASP A 35 -7.32 9.60 2.30
N VAL A 36 -6.36 8.67 2.37
CA VAL A 36 -6.00 7.79 1.25
C VAL A 36 -5.61 8.59 0.00
N GLY A 37 -6.44 9.53 -0.43
CA GLY A 37 -6.21 10.38 -1.58
C GLY A 37 -6.57 9.77 -2.93
N HIS A 38 -7.15 8.58 -2.95
CA HIS A 38 -7.62 7.91 -4.17
C HIS A 38 -8.82 8.63 -4.83
N GLN A 39 -9.49 9.53 -4.10
CA GLN A 39 -10.60 10.37 -4.55
C GLN A 39 -10.18 11.80 -4.95
N SER A 40 -8.89 12.08 -5.08
CA SER A 40 -8.34 13.43 -5.25
C SER A 40 -8.12 13.87 -6.71
N TYR A 41 -8.61 13.13 -7.71
CA TYR A 41 -8.40 13.52 -9.12
C TYR A 41 -9.13 14.83 -9.50
N PRO A 42 -10.36 15.12 -9.01
CA PRO A 42 -10.97 16.44 -9.19
C PRO A 42 -10.10 17.56 -8.61
N HIS A 43 -9.50 17.36 -7.43
CA HIS A 43 -8.55 18.29 -6.84
C HIS A 43 -7.34 18.53 -7.75
N LYS A 44 -6.74 17.47 -8.33
CA LYS A 44 -5.63 17.62 -9.29
C LYS A 44 -6.03 18.42 -10.54
N ILE A 45 -7.23 18.20 -11.07
CA ILE A 45 -7.78 18.94 -12.22
C ILE A 45 -7.95 20.42 -11.88
N LEU A 46 -8.56 20.73 -10.73
CA LEU A 46 -8.82 22.10 -10.27
C LEU A 46 -7.54 22.88 -9.96
N THR A 47 -6.46 22.18 -9.60
CA THR A 47 -5.14 22.75 -9.27
C THR A 47 -4.14 22.73 -10.43
N GLY A 48 -4.63 22.81 -11.67
CA GLY A 48 -3.83 23.05 -12.88
C GLY A 48 -3.24 21.80 -13.53
N ARG A 49 -3.52 20.58 -13.04
CA ARG A 49 -2.97 19.31 -13.56
C ARG A 49 -3.89 18.58 -14.55
N ARG A 50 -4.88 19.28 -15.14
CA ARG A 50 -5.86 18.71 -16.07
C ARG A 50 -5.21 17.95 -17.22
N ASP A 51 -4.25 18.58 -17.89
CA ASP A 51 -3.60 17.98 -19.07
C ASP A 51 -2.67 16.83 -18.68
N ALA A 52 -2.02 16.93 -17.52
CA ALA A 52 -1.18 15.88 -16.96
C ALA A 52 -1.95 14.61 -16.58
N MET A 53 -3.28 14.70 -16.40
CA MET A 53 -4.13 13.52 -16.14
C MET A 53 -4.06 12.44 -17.24
N ALA A 54 -3.63 12.79 -18.45
CA ALA A 54 -3.42 11.82 -19.53
C ALA A 54 -2.33 10.80 -19.22
N GLY A 55 -1.37 11.15 -18.36
CA GLY A 55 -0.26 10.29 -17.91
C GLY A 55 -0.37 9.79 -16.46
N ILE A 56 -1.53 9.98 -15.81
CA ILE A 56 -1.68 9.59 -14.40
C ILE A 56 -1.35 8.11 -14.18
N ARG A 57 -0.55 7.81 -13.14
CA ARG A 57 -0.12 6.44 -12.76
C ARG A 57 0.77 5.72 -13.81
N GLN A 58 1.23 6.46 -14.83
CA GLN A 58 2.16 5.94 -15.84
C GLN A 58 3.56 6.46 -15.56
N SER A 59 4.60 5.72 -15.93
CA SER A 59 6.00 6.14 -15.77
C SER A 59 6.23 7.55 -16.34
N GLY A 60 6.82 8.43 -15.53
CA GLY A 60 7.03 9.84 -15.88
C GLY A 60 5.77 10.71 -15.86
N GLY A 61 4.61 10.18 -15.50
CA GLY A 61 3.36 10.91 -15.33
C GLY A 61 3.11 11.35 -13.88
N ILE A 62 1.90 11.86 -13.60
CA ILE A 62 1.53 12.26 -12.24
C ILE A 62 1.04 11.08 -11.39
N SER A 63 1.25 11.18 -10.07
CA SER A 63 0.83 10.18 -9.09
C SER A 63 -0.70 10.00 -9.05
N GLY A 64 -1.15 8.80 -8.73
CA GLY A 64 -2.55 8.49 -8.43
C GLY A 64 -3.02 8.99 -7.07
N PHE A 65 -2.13 9.56 -6.26
CA PHE A 65 -2.39 10.09 -4.93
C PHE A 65 -1.80 11.49 -4.78
N PRO A 66 -2.22 12.30 -3.79
CA PRO A 66 -1.57 13.56 -3.47
C PRO A 66 -0.08 13.38 -3.18
N CYS A 67 0.74 14.21 -3.79
CA CYS A 67 2.19 14.16 -3.68
C CYS A 67 2.78 15.58 -3.55
N ARG A 68 3.43 15.88 -2.42
CA ARG A 68 3.94 17.22 -2.11
C ARG A 68 5.00 17.73 -3.10
N THR A 69 5.73 16.83 -3.74
CA THR A 69 6.72 17.20 -4.78
C THR A 69 6.09 17.47 -6.14
N GLU A 70 4.82 17.11 -6.32
CA GLU A 70 4.07 17.29 -7.55
C GLU A 70 3.38 18.67 -7.61
N SER A 71 2.86 19.14 -6.46
CA SER A 71 2.10 20.39 -6.38
C SER A 71 2.11 20.98 -4.97
N GLU A 72 2.17 22.32 -4.87
CA GLU A 72 2.00 23.06 -3.61
C GLU A 72 0.60 22.91 -3.00
N TYR A 73 -0.40 22.56 -3.81
CA TYR A 73 -1.76 22.26 -3.37
C TYR A 73 -1.90 20.90 -2.70
N ASP A 74 -0.97 19.98 -2.92
CA ASP A 74 -0.91 18.69 -2.25
C ASP A 74 -0.26 18.88 -0.86
N ALA A 75 -1.03 19.40 0.09
CA ALA A 75 -0.56 19.79 1.42
C ALA A 75 0.14 18.65 2.18
N PHE A 76 -0.30 17.41 1.94
CA PHE A 76 0.26 16.20 2.54
C PHE A 76 0.23 15.03 1.53
N GLY A 77 1.33 14.29 1.44
CA GLY A 77 1.38 13.06 0.66
C GLY A 77 0.60 11.95 1.35
N THR A 78 -0.30 11.30 0.62
CA THR A 78 -1.14 10.23 1.17
C THR A 78 -1.10 9.00 0.27
N ALA A 79 -1.76 7.95 0.64
CA ALA A 79 -2.15 6.74 -0.06
C ALA A 79 -2.55 5.64 0.95
N HIS A 80 -1.96 5.65 2.15
CA HIS A 80 -2.45 4.87 3.28
C HIS A 80 -3.56 5.63 4.00
N SER A 81 -4.54 4.92 4.53
CA SER A 81 -5.72 5.50 5.15
C SER A 81 -5.45 6.14 6.52
N SER A 82 -6.40 6.94 6.97
CA SER A 82 -6.59 7.33 8.38
C SER A 82 -5.54 8.29 8.92
N THR A 83 -4.76 8.95 8.05
CA THR A 83 -3.70 9.88 8.42
C THR A 83 -4.13 11.35 8.36
N SER A 84 -5.22 11.65 7.65
CA SER A 84 -5.60 13.01 7.29
C SER A 84 -5.90 13.90 8.50
N ILE A 85 -6.63 13.36 9.49
CA ILE A 85 -7.03 14.13 10.68
C ILE A 85 -5.79 14.50 11.51
N SER A 86 -4.89 13.53 11.76
CA SER A 86 -3.63 13.78 12.48
C SER A 86 -2.76 14.81 11.76
N ALA A 87 -2.63 14.68 10.44
CA ALA A 87 -1.83 15.60 9.63
C ALA A 87 -2.42 17.02 9.64
N ALA A 88 -3.74 17.15 9.43
CA ALA A 88 -4.43 18.43 9.47
C ALA A 88 -4.35 19.09 10.85
N LEU A 89 -4.53 18.31 11.93
CA LEU A 89 -4.38 18.78 13.31
C LEU A 89 -2.97 19.32 13.57
N GLY A 90 -1.93 18.60 13.12
CA GLY A 90 -0.56 19.09 13.21
C GLY A 90 -0.32 20.38 12.43
N MET A 91 -0.92 20.51 11.23
CA MET A 91 -0.80 21.74 10.42
C MET A 91 -1.49 22.96 11.05
N VAL A 92 -2.67 22.75 11.66
CA VAL A 92 -3.40 23.83 12.38
C VAL A 92 -2.61 24.27 13.61
N HIS A 93 -2.05 23.34 14.38
CA HIS A 93 -1.19 23.69 15.51
C HIS A 93 0.06 24.45 15.06
N ALA A 94 0.69 24.03 13.98
CA ALA A 94 1.85 24.72 13.43
C ALA A 94 1.51 26.16 12.98
N ALA A 95 0.35 26.36 12.35
CA ALA A 95 -0.15 27.68 11.97
C ALA A 95 -0.37 28.57 13.20
N ARG A 96 -1.07 28.04 14.23
CA ARG A 96 -1.29 28.74 15.51
C ARG A 96 0.02 29.17 16.18
N LEU A 97 1.02 28.29 16.24
CA LEU A 97 2.34 28.59 16.81
C LEU A 97 3.09 29.71 16.05
N ARG A 98 2.77 29.89 14.77
CA ARG A 98 3.30 30.99 13.95
C ARG A 98 2.44 32.25 13.94
N GLY A 99 1.29 32.25 14.65
CA GLY A 99 0.33 33.36 14.65
C GLY A 99 -0.47 33.49 13.35
N GLU A 100 -0.57 32.41 12.56
CA GLU A 100 -1.35 32.36 11.33
C GLU A 100 -2.79 31.88 11.59
N THR A 101 -3.76 32.41 10.82
CA THR A 101 -5.19 32.08 10.93
C THR A 101 -5.66 31.17 9.80
N ARG A 102 -4.95 30.09 9.58
CA ARG A 102 -5.15 29.15 8.48
C ARG A 102 -6.15 28.07 8.87
N HIS A 103 -7.08 27.75 7.97
CA HIS A 103 -7.95 26.57 8.10
C HIS A 103 -7.27 25.32 7.54
N CYS A 104 -7.53 24.18 8.19
CA CYS A 104 -7.17 22.88 7.66
C CYS A 104 -8.40 21.98 7.56
N VAL A 105 -8.59 21.36 6.41
CA VAL A 105 -9.69 20.42 6.16
C VAL A 105 -9.11 19.04 5.94
N ALA A 106 -9.50 18.07 6.78
CA ALA A 106 -9.24 16.65 6.59
C ALA A 106 -10.44 16.00 5.90
N VAL A 107 -10.27 15.52 4.67
CA VAL A 107 -11.32 14.81 3.93
C VAL A 107 -11.11 13.31 4.10
N ILE A 108 -11.97 12.66 4.87
CA ILE A 108 -11.85 11.24 5.23
C ILE A 108 -13.11 10.47 4.83
N GLY A 109 -12.94 9.28 4.26
CA GLY A 109 -14.04 8.36 3.97
C GLY A 109 -14.47 7.56 5.21
N ASP A 110 -15.72 7.08 5.20
CA ASP A 110 -16.30 6.23 6.23
C ASP A 110 -15.46 4.97 6.53
N GLY A 111 -14.94 4.31 5.49
CA GLY A 111 -14.02 3.16 5.64
C GLY A 111 -12.71 3.54 6.34
N ALA A 112 -12.10 4.67 6.01
CA ALA A 112 -10.85 5.12 6.60
C ALA A 112 -11.03 5.63 8.05
N LEU A 113 -12.23 6.07 8.40
CA LEU A 113 -12.57 6.50 9.77
C LEU A 113 -12.58 5.32 10.76
N SER A 114 -12.67 4.07 10.28
CA SER A 114 -12.72 2.88 11.13
C SER A 114 -11.39 2.51 11.81
N ALA A 115 -10.27 3.08 11.38
CA ALA A 115 -8.95 2.78 11.95
C ALA A 115 -8.70 3.49 13.28
N GLY A 116 -7.97 2.85 14.19
CA GLY A 116 -7.64 3.38 15.51
C GLY A 116 -7.01 4.77 15.47
N MET A 117 -6.06 5.01 14.54
CA MET A 117 -5.41 6.32 14.42
C MET A 117 -6.37 7.47 14.11
N ALA A 118 -7.48 7.23 13.38
CA ALA A 118 -8.49 8.25 13.15
C ALA A 118 -9.22 8.60 14.47
N PHE A 119 -9.55 7.60 15.30
CA PHE A 119 -10.15 7.81 16.62
C PHE A 119 -9.19 8.52 17.58
N GLU A 120 -7.91 8.16 17.59
CA GLU A 120 -6.87 8.86 18.36
C GLU A 120 -6.78 10.34 17.96
N ALA A 121 -6.84 10.63 16.66
CA ALA A 121 -6.81 11.99 16.15
C ALA A 121 -8.08 12.77 16.51
N LEU A 122 -9.26 12.17 16.42
CA LEU A 122 -10.53 12.80 16.86
C LEU A 122 -10.51 13.11 18.35
N ASN A 123 -10.06 12.17 19.20
CA ASN A 123 -9.92 12.37 20.63
C ASN A 123 -8.99 13.54 20.97
N ASN A 124 -7.88 13.69 20.24
CA ASN A 124 -6.97 14.82 20.41
C ASN A 124 -7.54 16.13 19.85
N ALA A 125 -8.24 16.09 18.72
CA ALA A 125 -8.84 17.27 18.10
C ALA A 125 -9.91 17.90 18.99
N GLY A 126 -10.71 17.09 19.69
CA GLY A 126 -11.80 17.57 20.54
C GLY A 126 -11.39 18.40 21.75
N VAL A 127 -10.14 18.25 22.22
CA VAL A 127 -9.58 19.04 23.33
C VAL A 127 -8.67 20.19 22.84
N ALA A 128 -8.57 20.38 21.53
CA ALA A 128 -7.64 21.36 20.95
C ALA A 128 -8.10 22.82 21.04
N GLY A 129 -9.29 23.09 21.61
CA GLY A 129 -9.86 24.43 21.75
C GLY A 129 -10.30 25.04 20.41
N ASP A 130 -10.06 26.34 20.22
CA ASP A 130 -10.56 27.10 19.05
C ASP A 130 -9.72 26.89 17.79
N LEU A 131 -9.25 25.67 17.51
CA LEU A 131 -8.48 25.41 16.30
C LEU A 131 -9.39 25.34 15.06
N PRO A 132 -9.04 26.01 13.94
CA PRO A 132 -9.81 26.02 12.70
C PRO A 132 -9.60 24.70 11.89
N LEU A 133 -10.00 23.59 12.49
CA LEU A 133 -9.97 22.25 11.90
C LEU A 133 -11.37 21.82 11.48
N ILE A 134 -11.51 21.36 10.24
CA ILE A 134 -12.74 20.74 9.74
C ILE A 134 -12.40 19.32 9.30
N VAL A 135 -13.09 18.33 9.89
CA VAL A 135 -13.10 16.95 9.43
C VAL A 135 -14.33 16.77 8.54
N LEU A 136 -14.11 16.62 7.22
CA LEU A 136 -15.18 16.32 6.28
C LEU A 136 -15.25 14.79 6.14
N LEU A 137 -16.26 14.19 6.76
CA LEU A 137 -16.57 12.77 6.64
C LEU A 137 -17.38 12.55 5.37
N ASN A 138 -16.75 11.92 4.37
CA ASN A 138 -17.41 11.52 3.13
C ASN A 138 -17.96 10.10 3.28
N ASP A 139 -19.23 10.00 3.64
CA ASP A 139 -19.97 8.75 3.82
C ASP A 139 -20.59 8.33 2.48
N ASN A 140 -20.12 7.22 1.92
CA ASN A 140 -20.67 6.67 0.69
C ASN A 140 -21.13 5.21 0.87
N ASP A 141 -21.31 4.78 2.12
CA ASP A 141 -21.74 3.43 2.53
C ASP A 141 -20.90 2.31 1.87
N MET A 142 -19.63 2.61 1.54
CA MET A 142 -18.72 1.67 0.88
C MET A 142 -17.26 1.91 1.24
N SER A 143 -16.59 0.83 1.68
CA SER A 143 -15.13 0.69 1.63
C SER A 143 -14.68 0.21 0.23
N ILE A 144 -13.62 -0.57 0.13
CA ILE A 144 -13.25 -1.32 -1.09
C ILE A 144 -14.26 -2.45 -1.34
N SER A 145 -14.70 -3.11 -0.28
CA SER A 145 -15.81 -4.07 -0.20
C SER A 145 -16.99 -3.45 0.58
N PRO A 146 -18.15 -4.12 0.67
CA PRO A 146 -19.22 -3.68 1.54
C PRO A 146 -18.69 -3.42 2.96
N PRO A 147 -18.97 -2.25 3.55
CA PRO A 147 -18.37 -1.87 4.81
C PRO A 147 -18.86 -2.72 5.97
N VAL A 148 -17.98 -2.96 6.93
CA VAL A 148 -18.23 -3.79 8.13
C VAL A 148 -18.07 -2.95 9.41
N GLY A 149 -18.62 -3.47 10.52
CA GLY A 149 -18.45 -2.88 11.86
C GLY A 149 -19.60 -2.01 12.35
N ALA A 150 -19.60 -1.74 13.67
CA ALA A 150 -20.69 -1.05 14.36
C ALA A 150 -20.83 0.43 13.95
N LEU A 151 -19.72 1.09 13.63
CA LEU A 151 -19.73 2.50 13.19
C LEU A 151 -20.55 2.68 11.92
N ARG A 152 -20.40 1.77 10.94
CA ARG A 152 -21.23 1.79 9.73
C ARG A 152 -22.72 1.69 10.05
N HIS A 153 -23.10 0.72 10.91
CA HIS A 153 -24.51 0.58 11.30
C HIS A 153 -25.03 1.83 12.01
N ALA A 154 -24.16 2.54 12.71
CA ALA A 154 -24.48 3.78 13.35
C ALA A 154 -24.69 4.92 12.34
N LEU A 155 -23.79 5.10 11.37
CA LEU A 155 -23.88 6.09 10.29
C LEU A 155 -25.08 5.79 9.36
N GLY A 156 -25.27 4.54 8.94
CA GLY A 156 -26.39 4.12 8.09
C GLY A 156 -27.76 4.36 8.73
N ARG A 157 -27.89 4.30 10.06
CA ARG A 157 -29.13 4.69 10.76
C ARG A 157 -29.43 6.17 10.68
N LEU A 158 -28.40 7.03 10.64
CA LEU A 158 -28.58 8.48 10.44
C LEU A 158 -29.15 8.78 9.05
N THR A 159 -28.60 8.14 8.02
CA THR A 159 -29.02 8.37 6.62
C THR A 159 -30.36 7.71 6.28
N ALA A 160 -30.69 6.57 6.89
CA ALA A 160 -31.94 5.82 6.66
C ALA A 160 -33.16 6.33 7.46
N SER A 161 -32.98 7.25 8.40
CA SER A 161 -34.06 7.73 9.25
C SER A 161 -35.10 8.52 8.45
N ARG A 162 -36.34 8.00 8.40
CA ARG A 162 -37.51 8.69 7.81
C ARG A 162 -37.77 10.06 8.47
N THR A 163 -37.38 10.24 9.70
CA THR A 163 -37.43 11.52 10.43
C THR A 163 -36.53 12.58 9.80
N TYR A 164 -35.38 12.19 9.23
CA TYR A 164 -34.51 13.11 8.51
C TYR A 164 -35.16 13.67 7.23
N THR A 165 -35.81 12.81 6.43
CA THR A 165 -36.48 13.22 5.20
C THR A 165 -37.73 14.06 5.48
N GLN A 166 -38.43 13.81 6.58
CA GLN A 166 -39.58 14.61 7.04
C GLN A 166 -39.15 15.91 7.72
N ALA A 167 -38.10 15.89 8.55
CA ALA A 167 -37.54 17.09 9.15
C ALA A 167 -36.97 18.05 8.10
N LYS A 168 -36.34 17.55 7.05
CA LYS A 168 -35.83 18.36 5.90
C LYS A 168 -37.00 19.09 5.20
N ARG A 169 -38.14 18.44 4.97
CA ARG A 169 -39.34 19.08 4.38
C ARG A 169 -39.99 20.09 5.31
N HIS A 170 -40.17 19.76 6.59
CA HIS A 170 -40.78 20.67 7.55
C HIS A 170 -39.87 21.84 7.94
N MET A 171 -38.53 21.68 7.91
CA MET A 171 -37.60 22.77 8.20
C MET A 171 -37.52 23.78 7.04
N GLN A 172 -37.67 23.35 5.81
CA GLN A 172 -37.81 24.26 4.66
C GLN A 172 -39.12 25.06 4.74
N ASP A 173 -40.22 24.41 5.11
CA ASP A 173 -41.53 25.07 5.25
C ASP A 173 -41.61 26.03 6.44
N VAL A 174 -40.83 25.84 7.51
CA VAL A 174 -40.80 26.68 8.72
C VAL A 174 -39.77 27.82 8.63
N LEU A 175 -38.70 27.66 7.85
CA LEU A 175 -37.66 28.70 7.63
C LEU A 175 -38.19 29.91 6.84
N ASP A 176 -39.28 29.74 6.11
CA ASP A 176 -39.93 30.82 5.36
C ASP A 176 -40.87 31.69 6.20
N LEU A 177 -41.13 31.34 7.47
CA LEU A 177 -42.21 31.95 8.24
C LEU A 177 -41.83 32.89 9.39
N ALA A 178 -40.66 32.91 10.00
CA ALA A 178 -40.21 34.00 10.90
C ALA A 178 -38.81 33.83 11.52
N PRO A 179 -37.96 34.89 11.62
CA PRO A 179 -36.59 34.85 12.16
C PRO A 179 -36.50 34.60 13.69
N SER A 180 -37.55 34.86 14.44
CA SER A 180 -37.59 34.71 15.92
C SER A 180 -37.79 33.28 16.41
N ILE A 181 -38.31 32.40 15.56
CA ILE A 181 -38.51 30.97 15.89
C ILE A 181 -37.21 30.18 15.75
N ARG A 182 -36.24 30.70 15.00
CA ARG A 182 -34.95 30.08 14.74
C ARG A 182 -34.11 29.83 16.01
N GLN A 183 -34.16 30.76 16.99
CA GLN A 183 -33.43 30.62 18.25
C GLN A 183 -34.09 29.64 19.23
N LEU A 184 -35.41 29.49 19.16
CA LEU A 184 -36.15 28.55 20.02
C LEU A 184 -36.04 27.11 19.46
N ALA A 185 -36.08 26.97 18.14
CA ALA A 185 -35.91 25.69 17.46
C ALA A 185 -34.50 25.10 17.71
N ASN A 186 -33.46 25.91 17.68
CA ASN A 186 -32.09 25.46 17.98
C ASN A 186 -31.93 24.97 19.44
N ARG A 187 -32.65 25.55 20.41
CA ARG A 187 -32.61 25.07 21.80
C ARG A 187 -33.41 23.79 22.05
N MET A 188 -34.53 23.61 21.36
CA MET A 188 -35.31 22.37 21.43
C MET A 188 -34.67 21.21 20.65
N GLU A 189 -34.01 21.52 19.55
CA GLU A 189 -33.30 20.54 18.74
C GLU A 189 -32.15 19.87 19.52
N THR A 190 -31.45 20.61 20.37
CA THR A 190 -30.35 20.09 21.22
C THR A 190 -30.85 19.10 22.28
N GLN A 191 -32.07 19.28 22.80
CA GLN A 191 -32.63 18.39 23.83
C GLN A 191 -33.29 17.12 23.26
N VAL A 192 -33.81 17.16 22.03
CA VAL A 192 -34.45 16.00 21.38
C VAL A 192 -33.40 15.10 20.68
N LYS A 193 -32.25 15.65 20.23
CA LYS A 193 -31.15 14.91 19.61
C LYS A 193 -30.44 13.94 20.57
N GLY A 194 -30.47 14.17 21.88
CA GLY A 194 -29.75 13.37 22.88
C GLY A 194 -30.18 11.91 23.01
N TRP A 195 -31.23 11.46 22.34
CA TRP A 195 -31.76 10.11 22.54
C TRP A 195 -31.63 9.16 21.35
N LEU A 196 -31.17 9.58 20.17
CA LEU A 196 -31.32 8.76 18.96
C LEU A 196 -30.20 8.83 17.90
N ALA A 197 -29.04 9.50 18.08
CA ALA A 197 -28.14 9.67 16.98
C ALA A 197 -26.65 9.41 17.29
N PRO A 198 -25.90 8.80 16.33
CA PRO A 198 -24.43 8.72 16.34
C PRO A 198 -23.70 10.07 16.30
N ALA A 199 -24.42 11.18 16.04
CA ALA A 199 -23.95 12.55 16.27
C ALA A 199 -23.32 12.72 17.65
N THR A 200 -23.89 12.07 18.66
CA THR A 200 -23.40 12.11 20.04
C THR A 200 -21.98 11.61 20.21
N LEU A 201 -21.53 10.61 19.44
CA LEU A 201 -20.15 10.10 19.54
C LEU A 201 -19.12 11.18 19.20
N PHE A 202 -19.32 11.93 18.13
CA PHE A 202 -18.38 12.98 17.71
C PHE A 202 -18.49 14.22 18.63
N GLU A 203 -19.68 14.50 19.12
CA GLU A 203 -19.92 15.57 20.09
C GLU A 203 -19.29 15.22 21.45
N GLU A 204 -19.36 13.96 21.89
CA GLU A 204 -18.66 13.47 23.09
C GLU A 204 -17.13 13.55 22.97
N PHE A 205 -16.60 13.43 21.75
CA PHE A 205 -15.19 13.75 21.48
C PHE A 205 -14.91 15.27 21.49
N GLY A 206 -15.91 16.14 21.58
CA GLY A 206 -15.73 17.58 21.61
C GLY A 206 -15.70 18.26 20.25
N LEU A 207 -16.13 17.58 19.17
CA LEU A 207 -16.27 18.18 17.85
C LEU A 207 -17.69 18.71 17.63
N ASN A 208 -17.82 19.86 16.97
CA ASN A 208 -19.12 20.36 16.53
C ASN A 208 -19.58 19.57 15.31
N TYR A 209 -20.59 18.73 15.46
CA TYR A 209 -21.15 17.93 14.39
C TYR A 209 -22.14 18.73 13.52
N ALA A 210 -21.99 18.64 12.20
CA ALA A 210 -22.90 19.19 11.19
C ALA A 210 -23.23 18.14 10.14
N GLY A 211 -24.50 18.03 9.76
CA GLY A 211 -24.94 17.08 8.72
C GLY A 211 -25.96 16.05 9.22
N PRO A 212 -26.24 14.98 8.47
CA PRO A 212 -25.67 14.70 7.14
C PRO A 212 -26.19 15.67 6.06
N ILE A 213 -25.32 15.98 5.07
CA ILE A 213 -25.62 16.84 3.92
C ILE A 213 -25.47 16.02 2.64
N ASP A 214 -26.29 16.33 1.64
CA ASP A 214 -26.17 15.76 0.31
C ASP A 214 -24.87 16.25 -0.36
N GLY A 215 -23.92 15.33 -0.58
CA GLY A 215 -22.62 15.62 -1.15
C GLY A 215 -22.63 15.89 -2.65
N HIS A 216 -23.76 15.71 -3.33
CA HIS A 216 -23.97 16.07 -4.73
C HIS A 216 -24.71 17.41 -4.90
N ASP A 217 -25.11 18.06 -3.81
CA ASP A 217 -25.60 19.43 -3.81
C ASP A 217 -24.46 20.42 -3.49
N VAL A 218 -23.82 20.95 -4.52
CA VAL A 218 -22.68 21.85 -4.40
C VAL A 218 -23.03 23.14 -3.64
N HIS A 219 -24.29 23.65 -3.75
CA HIS A 219 -24.71 24.86 -3.04
C HIS A 219 -24.87 24.59 -1.54
N ALA A 220 -25.51 23.48 -1.17
CA ALA A 220 -25.62 23.07 0.24
C ALA A 220 -24.24 22.84 0.87
N LEU A 221 -23.29 22.25 0.13
CA LEU A 221 -21.91 22.08 0.60
C LEU A 221 -21.21 23.42 0.83
N ILE A 222 -21.31 24.37 -0.13
CA ILE A 222 -20.69 25.69 -0.01
C ILE A 222 -21.26 26.44 1.20
N ASP A 223 -22.58 26.47 1.35
CA ASP A 223 -23.23 27.14 2.48
C ASP A 223 -22.80 26.56 3.84
N ALA A 224 -22.76 25.25 3.94
CA ALA A 224 -22.30 24.56 5.14
C ALA A 224 -20.83 24.88 5.47
N LEU A 225 -19.93 24.78 4.49
CA LEU A 225 -18.52 25.07 4.67
C LEU A 225 -18.25 26.53 5.04
N LEU A 226 -18.96 27.49 4.39
CA LEU A 226 -18.88 28.92 4.76
C LEU A 226 -19.35 29.20 6.18
N ASN A 227 -20.39 28.49 6.63
CA ASN A 227 -20.89 28.62 8.00
C ASN A 227 -19.88 28.07 9.01
N LEU A 228 -19.35 26.85 8.78
CA LEU A 228 -18.34 26.23 9.64
C LEU A 228 -17.03 27.02 9.69
N LYS A 229 -16.61 27.63 8.58
CA LYS A 229 -15.41 28.47 8.52
C LYS A 229 -15.49 29.69 9.47
N ARG A 230 -16.69 30.11 9.87
CA ARG A 230 -16.92 31.27 10.75
C ARG A 230 -17.04 30.90 12.23
N VAL A 231 -17.27 29.63 12.52
CA VAL A 231 -17.49 29.16 13.91
C VAL A 231 -16.15 28.65 14.46
N PRO A 232 -15.71 29.13 15.64
CA PRO A 232 -14.48 28.61 16.26
C PRO A 232 -14.59 27.15 16.68
N GLY A 233 -13.46 26.46 16.72
CA GLY A 233 -13.33 25.10 17.22
C GLY A 233 -13.30 24.03 16.12
N PRO A 234 -13.02 22.77 16.51
CA PRO A 234 -12.99 21.66 15.57
C PRO A 234 -14.40 21.23 15.16
N HIS A 235 -14.60 21.00 13.87
CA HIS A 235 -15.88 20.61 13.30
C HIS A 235 -15.78 19.25 12.62
N LEU A 236 -16.89 18.48 12.66
CA LEU A 236 -17.09 17.34 11.80
C LEU A 236 -18.29 17.60 10.88
N LEU A 237 -18.02 17.72 9.57
CA LEU A 237 -19.04 17.84 8.54
C LEU A 237 -19.31 16.45 7.94
N HIS A 238 -20.49 15.91 8.17
CA HIS A 238 -20.93 14.65 7.60
C HIS A 238 -21.59 14.89 6.24
N VAL A 239 -21.02 14.32 5.19
CA VAL A 239 -21.45 14.47 3.80
C VAL A 239 -21.75 13.10 3.24
N VAL A 240 -22.91 12.92 2.61
CA VAL A 240 -23.34 11.66 2.00
C VAL A 240 -23.16 11.74 0.50
N THR A 241 -22.39 10.81 -0.08
CA THR A 241 -22.14 10.75 -1.53
C THR A 241 -22.42 9.36 -2.08
N GLN A 242 -22.42 9.24 -3.40
CA GLN A 242 -22.56 7.97 -4.11
C GLN A 242 -21.31 7.68 -4.94
N LYS A 243 -20.66 6.53 -4.70
CA LYS A 243 -19.55 6.09 -5.56
C LYS A 243 -20.04 5.87 -6.99
N GLY A 244 -19.26 6.38 -7.96
CA GLY A 244 -19.59 6.23 -9.37
C GLY A 244 -20.65 7.19 -9.89
N HIS A 245 -21.08 8.18 -9.08
CA HIS A 245 -22.12 9.15 -9.43
C HIS A 245 -21.96 9.75 -10.83
N GLY A 246 -23.04 9.74 -11.62
CA GLY A 246 -23.07 10.25 -12.99
C GLY A 246 -22.52 9.28 -14.05
N TYR A 247 -22.11 8.06 -13.67
CA TYR A 247 -21.69 7.02 -14.61
C TYR A 247 -22.38 5.68 -14.29
N ALA A 248 -23.43 5.35 -15.03
CA ALA A 248 -24.32 4.23 -14.74
C ALA A 248 -23.63 2.86 -14.54
N HIS A 249 -22.53 2.60 -15.23
CA HIS A 249 -21.74 1.37 -15.03
C HIS A 249 -21.08 1.33 -13.67
N ALA A 250 -20.50 2.44 -13.22
CA ALA A 250 -19.82 2.54 -11.93
C ALA A 250 -20.81 2.61 -10.75
N GLU A 251 -22.01 3.18 -10.96
CA GLU A 251 -23.09 3.17 -9.95
C GLU A 251 -23.62 1.75 -9.70
N ARG A 252 -23.67 0.90 -10.74
CA ARG A 252 -24.13 -0.50 -10.64
C ARG A 252 -23.09 -1.43 -10.04
N ASP A 253 -21.81 -1.16 -10.29
CA ASP A 253 -20.68 -1.98 -9.82
C ASP A 253 -19.56 -1.09 -9.26
N PRO A 254 -19.78 -0.44 -8.11
CA PRO A 254 -18.79 0.45 -7.50
C PRO A 254 -17.52 -0.28 -7.03
N VAL A 255 -17.59 -1.60 -6.78
CA VAL A 255 -16.45 -2.43 -6.42
C VAL A 255 -15.54 -2.66 -7.62
N GLY A 256 -16.08 -3.13 -8.75
CA GLY A 256 -15.32 -3.32 -9.98
C GLY A 256 -14.71 -2.01 -10.51
N TYR A 257 -15.44 -0.90 -10.34
CA TYR A 257 -14.97 0.44 -10.72
C TYR A 257 -14.19 1.17 -9.62
N HIS A 258 -13.90 0.53 -8.49
CA HIS A 258 -13.03 1.13 -7.48
C HIS A 258 -11.63 1.39 -8.02
N GLY A 259 -11.02 0.40 -8.66
CA GLY A 259 -9.68 0.49 -9.25
C GLY A 259 -9.57 -0.22 -10.61
N PRO A 260 -10.40 0.14 -11.61
CA PRO A 260 -10.38 -0.54 -12.90
C PRO A 260 -9.06 -0.34 -13.64
N GLY A 261 -8.69 -1.35 -14.43
CA GLY A 261 -7.69 -1.21 -15.48
C GLY A 261 -8.20 -0.34 -16.64
N LYS A 262 -7.60 -0.51 -17.82
CA LYS A 262 -8.05 0.16 -19.05
C LYS A 262 -9.39 -0.43 -19.51
N PHE A 263 -10.32 0.41 -19.91
CA PHE A 263 -11.65 -0.02 -20.42
C PHE A 263 -12.24 0.99 -21.41
N ASP A 264 -13.24 0.57 -22.18
CA ASP A 264 -14.02 1.47 -23.03
C ASP A 264 -15.19 2.06 -22.23
N PRO A 265 -15.30 3.39 -22.07
CA PRO A 265 -16.38 4.01 -21.30
C PRO A 265 -17.79 3.73 -21.86
N ALA A 266 -17.92 3.43 -23.15
CA ALA A 266 -19.22 3.11 -23.76
C ALA A 266 -19.67 1.68 -23.46
N VAL A 267 -18.71 0.76 -23.25
CA VAL A 267 -18.97 -0.67 -23.04
C VAL A 267 -18.93 -1.04 -21.55
N GLY A 268 -18.06 -0.37 -20.78
CA GLY A 268 -17.77 -0.69 -19.40
C GLY A 268 -16.66 -1.73 -19.26
N LEU A 269 -16.58 -2.35 -18.08
CA LEU A 269 -15.61 -3.41 -17.79
C LEU A 269 -16.03 -4.70 -18.48
N VAL A 270 -15.10 -5.28 -19.22
CA VAL A 270 -15.29 -6.60 -19.87
C VAL A 270 -14.46 -7.63 -19.11
N PRO A 271 -15.02 -8.80 -18.77
CA PRO A 271 -14.26 -9.88 -18.15
C PRO A 271 -13.01 -10.21 -18.96
N GLY A 272 -11.86 -10.27 -18.29
CA GLY A 272 -10.59 -10.65 -18.93
C GLY A 272 -10.66 -12.08 -19.49
N LYS A 273 -9.86 -12.37 -20.51
CA LYS A 273 -9.65 -13.75 -20.96
C LYS A 273 -8.98 -14.55 -19.84
N ALA A 274 -9.34 -15.83 -19.71
CA ALA A 274 -8.65 -16.75 -18.82
C ALA A 274 -7.15 -16.77 -19.15
N GLY A 275 -6.34 -16.41 -18.18
CA GLY A 275 -4.87 -16.39 -18.27
C GLY A 275 -4.25 -17.35 -17.26
N ARG A 276 -2.94 -17.23 -17.04
CA ARG A 276 -2.27 -17.93 -15.93
C ARG A 276 -2.88 -17.49 -14.60
N PRO A 277 -2.93 -18.38 -13.60
CA PRO A 277 -3.41 -17.99 -12.28
C PRO A 277 -2.50 -16.91 -11.67
N THR A 278 -3.12 -15.93 -11.02
CA THR A 278 -2.38 -14.97 -10.19
C THR A 278 -1.99 -15.61 -8.85
N TYR A 279 -0.99 -15.09 -8.18
CA TYR A 279 -0.65 -15.54 -6.82
C TYR A 279 -1.84 -15.43 -5.85
N ALA A 280 -2.65 -14.38 -5.94
CA ALA A 280 -3.88 -14.25 -5.16
C ALA A 280 -4.89 -15.37 -5.47
N ARG A 281 -4.95 -15.86 -6.73
CA ARG A 281 -5.79 -17.03 -7.08
C ARG A 281 -5.21 -18.31 -6.50
N VAL A 282 -3.91 -18.52 -6.56
CA VAL A 282 -3.23 -19.67 -5.93
C VAL A 282 -3.48 -19.70 -4.43
N PHE A 283 -3.38 -18.55 -3.78
CA PHE A 283 -3.71 -18.39 -2.36
C PHE A 283 -5.17 -18.73 -2.07
N SER A 284 -6.11 -18.20 -2.85
CA SER A 284 -7.55 -18.45 -2.70
C SER A 284 -7.90 -19.94 -2.78
N ASP A 285 -7.37 -20.61 -3.81
CA ASP A 285 -7.61 -22.04 -4.03
C ASP A 285 -7.01 -22.88 -2.89
N TRP A 286 -5.75 -22.60 -2.51
CA TRP A 286 -5.09 -23.24 -1.39
C TRP A 286 -5.86 -23.09 -0.08
N LEU A 287 -6.27 -21.86 0.27
CA LEU A 287 -6.96 -21.58 1.52
C LEU A 287 -8.31 -22.28 1.60
N CYS A 288 -9.04 -22.32 0.48
CA CYS A 288 -10.30 -23.07 0.39
C CYS A 288 -10.10 -24.58 0.54
N ASP A 289 -9.01 -25.14 0.00
CA ASP A 289 -8.68 -26.56 0.12
C ASP A 289 -8.30 -26.93 1.56
N GLU A 290 -7.51 -26.09 2.24
CA GLU A 290 -7.16 -26.31 3.65
C GLU A 290 -8.38 -26.20 4.58
N ALA A 291 -9.20 -25.18 4.39
CA ALA A 291 -10.40 -24.98 5.20
C ALA A 291 -11.46 -26.09 5.02
N ALA A 292 -11.45 -26.76 3.89
CA ALA A 292 -12.30 -27.94 3.68
C ALA A 292 -11.82 -29.17 4.44
N ARG A 293 -10.53 -29.21 4.83
CA ARG A 293 -9.90 -30.33 5.56
C ARG A 293 -9.78 -30.09 7.06
N ASP A 294 -9.66 -28.83 7.48
CA ASP A 294 -9.47 -28.44 8.88
C ASP A 294 -10.41 -27.28 9.24
N GLU A 295 -11.34 -27.54 10.14
CA GLU A 295 -12.33 -26.56 10.61
C GLU A 295 -11.73 -25.41 11.41
N ARG A 296 -10.50 -25.57 11.90
CA ARG A 296 -9.78 -24.54 12.65
C ARG A 296 -9.22 -23.43 11.75
N VAL A 297 -9.15 -23.64 10.43
CA VAL A 297 -8.64 -22.64 9.48
C VAL A 297 -9.64 -21.51 9.35
N VAL A 298 -9.19 -20.29 9.67
CA VAL A 298 -9.96 -19.05 9.57
C VAL A 298 -9.19 -18.00 8.76
N ALA A 299 -9.90 -17.19 8.01
CA ALA A 299 -9.32 -16.13 7.18
C ALA A 299 -9.65 -14.75 7.75
N ILE A 300 -8.63 -13.88 7.82
CA ILE A 300 -8.75 -12.51 8.30
C ILE A 300 -8.17 -11.57 7.25
N THR A 301 -8.87 -10.47 6.98
CA THR A 301 -8.36 -9.42 6.10
C THR A 301 -8.76 -8.04 6.59
N PRO A 302 -7.86 -7.03 6.53
CA PRO A 302 -8.22 -5.64 6.76
C PRO A 302 -8.75 -4.99 5.46
N ALA A 303 -10.05 -5.12 5.19
CA ALA A 303 -10.78 -4.52 4.07
C ALA A 303 -10.29 -4.90 2.65
N MET A 304 -9.57 -6.03 2.50
CA MET A 304 -8.94 -6.40 1.22
C MET A 304 -9.51 -7.70 0.63
N ARG A 305 -10.80 -7.99 0.86
CA ARG A 305 -11.48 -9.22 0.43
C ARG A 305 -11.19 -9.59 -1.04
N ASP A 306 -11.52 -8.69 -1.95
CA ASP A 306 -11.39 -8.94 -3.40
C ASP A 306 -9.93 -8.96 -3.84
N GLY A 307 -9.16 -7.99 -3.35
CA GLY A 307 -7.75 -7.84 -3.69
C GLY A 307 -6.87 -9.00 -3.23
N SER A 308 -7.18 -9.60 -2.09
CA SER A 308 -6.45 -10.77 -1.55
C SER A 308 -7.05 -12.11 -1.98
N GLY A 309 -8.12 -12.13 -2.81
CA GLY A 309 -8.70 -13.37 -3.33
C GLY A 309 -9.56 -14.15 -2.33
N LEU A 310 -10.21 -13.47 -1.37
CA LEU A 310 -11.00 -14.12 -0.31
C LEU A 310 -12.49 -14.29 -0.63
N VAL A 311 -12.96 -13.86 -1.80
CA VAL A 311 -14.38 -13.95 -2.21
C VAL A 311 -14.90 -15.38 -2.18
N ASP A 312 -14.13 -16.34 -2.70
CA ASP A 312 -14.52 -17.76 -2.72
C ASP A 312 -14.52 -18.36 -1.30
N PHE A 313 -13.60 -17.92 -0.44
CA PHE A 313 -13.54 -18.35 0.95
C PHE A 313 -14.75 -17.84 1.74
N GLU A 314 -15.08 -16.55 1.67
CA GLU A 314 -16.26 -15.96 2.31
C GLU A 314 -17.55 -16.71 1.90
N ARG A 315 -17.70 -16.99 0.59
CA ARG A 315 -18.88 -17.70 0.08
C ARG A 315 -19.00 -19.14 0.61
N ARG A 316 -17.86 -19.85 0.73
CA ARG A 316 -17.82 -21.26 1.14
C ARG A 316 -17.83 -21.45 2.65
N PHE A 317 -17.22 -20.53 3.39
CA PHE A 317 -16.97 -20.62 4.82
C PHE A 317 -17.26 -19.29 5.55
N PRO A 318 -18.48 -18.74 5.46
CA PRO A 318 -18.82 -17.41 5.96
C PRO A 318 -18.56 -17.23 7.46
N GLU A 319 -18.77 -18.28 8.27
CA GLU A 319 -18.55 -18.25 9.73
C GLU A 319 -17.06 -18.24 10.12
N ARG A 320 -16.16 -18.47 9.16
CA ARG A 320 -14.70 -18.51 9.35
C ARG A 320 -13.98 -17.40 8.58
N TYR A 321 -14.73 -16.46 8.03
CA TYR A 321 -14.23 -15.29 7.34
C TYR A 321 -14.43 -14.03 8.19
N PHE A 322 -13.36 -13.25 8.37
CA PHE A 322 -13.37 -12.02 9.16
C PHE A 322 -12.77 -10.87 8.35
N ASP A 323 -13.62 -9.97 7.88
CA ASP A 323 -13.20 -8.65 7.43
C ASP A 323 -13.27 -7.71 8.65
N VAL A 324 -12.13 -7.15 9.03
CA VAL A 324 -12.00 -6.30 10.22
C VAL A 324 -12.02 -4.81 9.89
N ALA A 325 -12.48 -4.43 8.71
CA ALA A 325 -12.36 -3.09 8.15
C ALA A 325 -10.88 -2.67 7.97
N ILE A 326 -10.60 -1.37 7.77
CA ILE A 326 -9.21 -0.88 7.61
C ILE A 326 -8.56 -0.76 9.00
N ALA A 327 -8.23 -1.91 9.59
CA ALA A 327 -7.72 -2.00 10.96
C ALA A 327 -6.63 -3.09 11.07
N GLU A 328 -5.45 -2.81 10.49
CA GLU A 328 -4.36 -3.77 10.35
C GLU A 328 -3.83 -4.24 11.71
N GLN A 329 -3.68 -3.33 12.68
CA GLN A 329 -3.27 -3.70 14.05
C GLN A 329 -4.25 -4.68 14.69
N HIS A 330 -5.56 -4.37 14.58
CA HIS A 330 -6.62 -5.25 15.07
C HIS A 330 -6.60 -6.60 14.38
N ALA A 331 -6.40 -6.66 13.06
CA ALA A 331 -6.30 -7.90 12.31
C ALA A 331 -5.25 -8.85 12.89
N VAL A 332 -4.07 -8.34 13.22
CA VAL A 332 -2.95 -9.13 13.74
C VAL A 332 -3.21 -9.59 15.18
N THR A 333 -3.65 -8.69 16.07
CA THR A 333 -3.97 -9.05 17.46
C THR A 333 -5.17 -10.00 17.54
N PHE A 334 -6.19 -9.80 16.69
CA PHE A 334 -7.34 -10.70 16.60
C PHE A 334 -6.92 -12.11 16.16
N ALA A 335 -6.02 -12.21 15.16
CA ALA A 335 -5.42 -13.48 14.76
C ALA A 335 -4.65 -14.14 15.92
N ALA A 336 -3.90 -13.36 16.70
CA ALA A 336 -3.18 -13.87 17.88
C ALA A 336 -4.17 -14.47 18.91
N GLY A 337 -5.28 -13.78 19.19
CA GLY A 337 -6.33 -14.29 20.07
C GLY A 337 -6.94 -15.59 19.58
N LEU A 338 -7.25 -15.70 18.28
CA LEU A 338 -7.76 -16.94 17.70
C LEU A 338 -6.74 -18.10 17.78
N ALA A 339 -5.46 -17.80 17.53
CA ALA A 339 -4.40 -18.81 17.64
C ALA A 339 -4.17 -19.27 19.08
N ALA A 340 -4.31 -18.40 20.07
CA ALA A 340 -4.22 -18.73 21.49
C ALA A 340 -5.32 -19.71 21.93
N GLU A 341 -6.51 -19.68 21.27
CA GLU A 341 -7.62 -20.60 21.48
C GLU A 341 -7.59 -21.84 20.55
N GLY A 342 -6.44 -22.06 19.87
CA GLY A 342 -6.21 -23.28 19.09
C GLY A 342 -6.73 -23.23 17.65
N MET A 343 -7.20 -22.08 17.15
CA MET A 343 -7.53 -21.90 15.74
C MET A 343 -6.25 -21.76 14.89
N ARG A 344 -6.38 -21.85 13.58
CA ARG A 344 -5.31 -21.66 12.58
C ARG A 344 -5.61 -20.43 11.72
N PRO A 345 -5.35 -19.22 12.23
CA PRO A 345 -5.66 -18.00 11.51
C PRO A 345 -4.67 -17.75 10.38
N VAL A 346 -5.21 -17.34 9.24
CA VAL A 346 -4.48 -16.84 8.07
C VAL A 346 -4.82 -15.36 7.89
N VAL A 347 -3.84 -14.50 8.06
CA VAL A 347 -3.97 -13.06 7.84
C VAL A 347 -3.55 -12.76 6.41
N ALA A 348 -4.53 -12.45 5.55
CA ALA A 348 -4.31 -12.02 4.17
C ALA A 348 -4.18 -10.50 4.13
N ILE A 349 -2.96 -10.02 3.94
CA ILE A 349 -2.61 -8.61 4.04
C ILE A 349 -1.56 -8.22 2.98
N TYR A 350 -1.62 -6.98 2.48
CA TYR A 350 -0.57 -6.49 1.58
C TYR A 350 0.72 -6.16 2.34
N SER A 351 1.85 -6.39 1.70
CA SER A 351 3.18 -6.12 2.26
C SER A 351 3.29 -4.71 2.85
N THR A 352 2.88 -3.69 2.10
CA THR A 352 2.91 -2.30 2.56
C THR A 352 1.96 -2.03 3.74
N PHE A 353 0.82 -2.71 3.83
CA PHE A 353 -0.16 -2.50 4.91
C PHE A 353 0.21 -3.22 6.20
N LEU A 354 0.94 -4.34 6.13
CA LEU A 354 1.45 -5.04 7.32
C LEU A 354 2.40 -4.15 8.15
N GLN A 355 2.99 -3.11 7.56
CA GLN A 355 3.80 -2.12 8.31
C GLN A 355 3.02 -1.52 9.49
N ARG A 356 1.68 -1.37 9.39
CA ARG A 356 0.84 -0.88 10.49
C ARG A 356 0.57 -1.91 11.59
N GLY A 357 0.71 -3.19 11.28
CA GLY A 357 0.56 -4.28 12.25
C GLY A 357 1.90 -4.85 12.75
N TYR A 358 3.01 -4.14 12.51
CA TYR A 358 4.36 -4.66 12.81
C TYR A 358 4.61 -4.84 14.31
N ASP A 359 4.19 -3.88 15.14
CA ASP A 359 4.26 -4.02 16.59
C ASP A 359 3.48 -5.23 17.09
N GLN A 360 2.23 -5.41 16.62
CA GLN A 360 1.38 -6.53 16.99
C GLN A 360 1.94 -7.87 16.50
N LEU A 361 2.58 -7.90 15.33
CA LEU A 361 3.27 -9.08 14.85
C LEU A 361 4.42 -9.48 15.79
N ILE A 362 5.19 -8.51 16.28
CA ILE A 362 6.29 -8.75 17.22
C ILE A 362 5.75 -9.17 18.60
N HIS A 363 4.90 -8.30 19.20
CA HIS A 363 4.50 -8.40 20.59
C HIS A 363 3.42 -9.47 20.80
N ASP A 364 2.34 -9.44 19.98
CA ASP A 364 1.18 -10.30 20.21
C ASP A 364 1.34 -11.69 19.60
N VAL A 365 2.13 -11.82 18.53
CA VAL A 365 2.28 -13.07 17.79
C VAL A 365 3.64 -13.72 18.02
N ALA A 366 4.74 -13.07 17.61
CA ALA A 366 6.05 -13.71 17.57
C ALA A 366 6.65 -13.94 18.96
N LEU A 367 6.50 -13.00 19.88
CA LEU A 367 6.94 -13.13 21.27
C LEU A 367 6.27 -14.31 21.95
N GLN A 368 4.99 -14.53 21.69
CA GLN A 368 4.17 -15.60 22.27
C GLN A 368 4.26 -16.92 21.46
N ARG A 369 4.94 -16.92 20.31
CA ARG A 369 5.08 -18.08 19.40
C ARG A 369 3.76 -18.64 18.91
N LEU A 370 2.77 -17.78 18.71
CA LEU A 370 1.45 -18.18 18.25
C LEU A 370 1.46 -18.58 16.77
N SER A 371 0.75 -19.66 16.43
CA SER A 371 0.71 -20.19 15.06
C SER A 371 -0.22 -19.36 14.17
N VAL A 372 0.26 -18.20 13.75
CA VAL A 372 -0.41 -17.31 12.79
C VAL A 372 0.32 -17.38 11.45
N THR A 373 -0.43 -17.60 10.37
CA THR A 373 0.08 -17.56 9.00
C THR A 373 -0.19 -16.19 8.39
N PHE A 374 0.88 -15.46 8.06
CA PHE A 374 0.80 -14.21 7.31
C PHE A 374 0.94 -14.49 5.82
N ALA A 375 -0.16 -14.41 5.07
CA ALA A 375 -0.17 -14.44 3.61
C ALA A 375 0.02 -13.01 3.09
N ILE A 376 1.26 -12.66 2.76
CA ILE A 376 1.68 -11.30 2.43
C ILE A 376 1.67 -11.12 0.92
N ASP A 377 0.59 -10.52 0.42
CA ASP A 377 0.41 -10.21 -1.00
C ASP A 377 1.07 -8.88 -1.36
N ARG A 378 1.32 -8.63 -2.63
CA ARG A 378 1.95 -7.43 -3.19
C ARG A 378 3.34 -7.16 -2.62
N ALA A 379 4.12 -8.19 -2.39
CA ALA A 379 5.53 -8.07 -2.08
C ALA A 379 6.32 -7.59 -3.30
N GLY A 380 7.36 -6.78 -3.09
CA GLY A 380 8.20 -6.25 -4.17
C GLY A 380 7.54 -5.10 -4.96
N ILE A 381 7.75 -5.08 -6.26
CA ILE A 381 7.26 -4.04 -7.17
C ILE A 381 5.78 -4.27 -7.51
N VAL A 382 4.92 -3.31 -7.19
CA VAL A 382 3.48 -3.41 -7.43
C VAL A 382 2.97 -2.58 -8.61
N GLY A 383 3.74 -1.63 -9.08
CA GLY A 383 3.48 -0.89 -10.32
C GLY A 383 2.76 0.44 -10.12
N ALA A 384 1.57 0.58 -10.68
CA ALA A 384 0.89 1.86 -10.91
C ALA A 384 0.54 2.67 -9.64
N ASP A 385 0.50 2.07 -8.46
CA ASP A 385 0.24 2.77 -7.19
C ASP A 385 1.51 3.40 -6.58
N GLY A 386 2.67 3.10 -7.15
CA GLY A 386 3.94 3.77 -6.87
C GLY A 386 4.52 3.52 -5.49
N ALA A 387 5.37 4.44 -5.06
CA ALA A 387 6.22 4.35 -3.86
C ALA A 387 5.46 3.99 -2.57
N THR A 388 4.22 4.39 -2.46
CA THR A 388 3.38 4.17 -1.27
C THR A 388 2.88 2.74 -1.10
N HIS A 389 2.86 1.97 -2.21
CA HIS A 389 2.32 0.61 -2.25
C HIS A 389 3.37 -0.48 -2.51
N MET A 390 4.63 -0.11 -2.81
CA MET A 390 5.71 -1.09 -3.01
C MET A 390 5.93 -1.92 -1.76
N GLY A 391 5.96 -3.25 -1.92
CA GLY A 391 6.30 -4.20 -0.86
C GLY A 391 7.80 -4.34 -0.69
N ALA A 392 8.50 -3.21 -0.49
CA ALA A 392 9.96 -3.14 -0.54
C ALA A 392 10.66 -3.58 0.75
N PHE A 393 9.99 -3.46 1.90
CA PHE A 393 10.65 -3.49 3.22
C PHE A 393 10.39 -4.77 4.02
N ASP A 394 9.44 -5.61 3.59
CA ASP A 394 8.99 -6.78 4.32
C ASP A 394 10.12 -7.78 4.66
N LEU A 395 11.00 -8.07 3.71
CA LEU A 395 12.15 -8.94 3.95
C LEU A 395 13.05 -8.42 5.07
N ALA A 396 13.29 -7.11 5.09
CA ALA A 396 14.19 -6.50 6.07
C ALA A 396 13.58 -6.48 7.46
N TYR A 397 12.33 -6.00 7.62
CA TYR A 397 11.74 -5.88 8.95
C TYR A 397 11.20 -7.20 9.52
N LEU A 398 10.86 -8.19 8.68
CA LEU A 398 10.41 -9.49 9.17
C LEU A 398 11.58 -10.38 9.62
N ARG A 399 12.72 -10.35 8.89
CA ARG A 399 13.81 -11.27 9.22
C ARG A 399 14.49 -11.03 10.58
N CYS A 400 14.40 -9.83 11.12
CA CYS A 400 14.96 -9.52 12.44
C CYS A 400 14.10 -10.04 13.61
N VAL A 401 12.81 -10.37 13.36
CA VAL A 401 11.88 -10.80 14.41
C VAL A 401 12.18 -12.24 14.86
N PRO A 402 12.47 -12.50 16.16
CA PRO A 402 12.65 -13.86 16.65
C PRO A 402 11.41 -14.74 16.45
N ASN A 403 11.62 -16.06 16.38
CA ASN A 403 10.57 -17.08 16.22
C ASN A 403 9.78 -17.06 14.91
N LEU A 404 9.95 -16.06 14.06
CA LEU A 404 9.23 -15.93 12.79
C LEU A 404 9.97 -16.66 11.65
N VAL A 405 9.26 -17.52 10.92
CA VAL A 405 9.73 -18.09 9.65
C VAL A 405 9.32 -17.19 8.50
N VAL A 406 10.25 -16.86 7.57
CA VAL A 406 9.99 -15.99 6.43
C VAL A 406 10.32 -16.72 5.14
N MET A 407 9.33 -16.88 4.27
CA MET A 407 9.39 -17.62 3.02
C MET A 407 9.09 -16.72 1.82
N ALA A 408 9.78 -16.96 0.70
CA ALA A 408 9.62 -16.24 -0.55
C ALA A 408 9.55 -17.25 -1.72
N PRO A 409 8.35 -17.60 -2.21
CA PRO A 409 8.18 -18.58 -3.28
C PRO A 409 8.68 -18.04 -4.61
N SER A 410 9.33 -18.91 -5.40
CA SER A 410 9.84 -18.59 -6.74
C SER A 410 8.77 -18.68 -7.84
N ASP A 411 7.73 -19.46 -7.59
CA ASP A 411 6.66 -19.73 -8.55
C ASP A 411 5.33 -20.06 -7.87
N GLU A 412 4.30 -20.30 -8.67
CA GLU A 412 2.93 -20.57 -8.23
C GLU A 412 2.83 -21.85 -7.38
N ASN A 413 3.56 -22.90 -7.75
CA ASN A 413 3.54 -24.15 -7.01
C ASN A 413 4.24 -24.02 -5.65
N GLU A 414 5.42 -23.38 -5.63
CA GLU A 414 6.10 -23.10 -4.36
C GLU A 414 5.25 -22.20 -3.44
N CYS A 415 4.51 -21.24 -3.99
CA CYS A 415 3.59 -20.43 -3.20
C CYS A 415 2.56 -21.29 -2.48
N ARG A 416 1.92 -22.23 -3.21
CA ARG A 416 0.95 -23.18 -2.64
C ARG A 416 1.56 -24.06 -1.55
N GLN A 417 2.75 -24.62 -1.80
CA GLN A 417 3.42 -25.52 -0.85
C GLN A 417 3.98 -24.77 0.37
N MET A 418 4.48 -23.54 0.19
CA MET A 418 4.95 -22.69 1.31
C MET A 418 3.80 -22.24 2.21
N LEU A 419 2.64 -21.89 1.65
CA LEU A 419 1.44 -21.57 2.41
C LEU A 419 0.97 -22.78 3.24
N HIS A 420 1.00 -23.98 2.65
CA HIS A 420 0.73 -25.23 3.38
C HIS A 420 1.74 -25.44 4.51
N THR A 421 3.03 -25.27 4.22
CA THR A 421 4.10 -25.37 5.22
C THR A 421 3.89 -24.41 6.38
N ALA A 422 3.53 -23.15 6.08
CA ALA A 422 3.27 -22.11 7.07
C ALA A 422 2.11 -22.46 7.99
N LEU A 423 0.99 -22.93 7.42
CA LEU A 423 -0.20 -23.29 8.19
C LEU A 423 0.04 -24.45 9.16
N HIS A 424 0.93 -25.38 8.79
CA HIS A 424 1.25 -26.57 9.61
C HIS A 424 2.46 -26.40 10.54
N HIS A 425 3.15 -25.25 10.46
CA HIS A 425 4.26 -24.95 11.36
C HIS A 425 3.76 -24.56 12.77
N PRO A 426 4.35 -25.10 13.86
CA PRO A 426 3.98 -24.77 15.23
C PRO A 426 4.60 -23.42 15.67
N GLY A 427 4.27 -22.31 15.00
CA GLY A 427 4.76 -20.97 15.26
C GLY A 427 4.39 -20.01 14.13
N PRO A 428 4.74 -18.72 14.25
CA PRO A 428 4.38 -17.73 13.25
C PRO A 428 5.19 -17.89 11.97
N CYS A 429 4.50 -17.79 10.83
CA CYS A 429 5.09 -17.86 9.51
C CYS A 429 4.60 -16.73 8.62
N ALA A 430 5.49 -16.21 7.77
CA ALA A 430 5.20 -15.26 6.72
C ALA A 430 5.57 -15.86 5.35
N VAL A 431 4.61 -15.88 4.44
CA VAL A 431 4.83 -16.22 3.02
C VAL A 431 4.55 -14.96 2.20
N ARG A 432 5.59 -14.40 1.58
CA ARG A 432 5.47 -13.18 0.80
C ARG A 432 5.50 -13.47 -0.69
N TYR A 433 4.50 -13.00 -1.44
CA TYR A 433 4.37 -13.22 -2.88
C TYR A 433 3.97 -11.95 -3.62
N SER A 434 4.36 -11.87 -4.89
CA SER A 434 4.19 -10.67 -5.70
C SER A 434 2.78 -10.51 -6.26
N ARG A 435 2.45 -9.29 -6.70
CA ARG A 435 1.23 -8.99 -7.45
C ARG A 435 1.27 -9.65 -8.84
N GLY A 436 0.17 -10.19 -9.31
CA GLY A 436 0.03 -10.70 -10.67
C GLY A 436 0.32 -12.19 -10.80
N THR A 437 0.80 -12.59 -11.98
CA THR A 437 1.07 -13.99 -12.34
C THR A 437 2.54 -14.33 -12.17
N GLY A 438 2.82 -15.58 -11.82
CA GLY A 438 4.19 -16.11 -11.79
C GLY A 438 4.69 -16.61 -13.17
N PRO A 439 5.80 -17.34 -13.18
CA PRO A 439 6.42 -17.85 -14.40
C PRO A 439 5.58 -18.91 -15.15
N GLY A 440 4.51 -19.43 -14.54
CA GLY A 440 3.62 -20.43 -15.12
C GLY A 440 4.02 -21.87 -14.76
N ALA A 441 4.44 -22.08 -13.54
CA ALA A 441 4.73 -23.42 -13.03
C ALA A 441 3.45 -24.27 -12.94
N THR A 442 3.58 -25.59 -13.16
CA THR A 442 2.49 -26.53 -12.93
C THR A 442 2.20 -26.59 -11.44
N ILE A 443 0.95 -26.31 -11.08
CA ILE A 443 0.50 -26.34 -9.69
C ILE A 443 0.07 -27.78 -9.35
N GLU A 444 0.74 -28.38 -8.38
CA GLU A 444 0.42 -29.72 -7.88
C GLU A 444 -0.82 -29.68 -6.99
N ALA A 445 -1.71 -30.65 -7.18
CA ALA A 445 -2.91 -30.80 -6.35
C ALA A 445 -2.56 -31.27 -4.93
N GLU A 446 -1.51 -32.11 -4.81
CA GLU A 446 -1.02 -32.61 -3.53
C GLU A 446 -0.33 -31.48 -2.74
N LEU A 447 -0.64 -31.41 -1.46
CA LEU A 447 -0.05 -30.46 -0.53
C LEU A 447 1.08 -31.15 0.24
N THR A 448 2.30 -30.63 0.03
CA THR A 448 3.51 -31.17 0.65
C THR A 448 4.20 -30.09 1.46
N ALA A 449 4.42 -30.36 2.75
CA ALA A 449 5.19 -29.45 3.59
C ALA A 449 6.67 -29.44 3.18
N LEU A 450 7.18 -28.26 2.91
CA LEU A 450 8.60 -28.07 2.58
C LEU A 450 9.45 -28.10 3.86
N PRO A 451 10.64 -28.75 3.83
CA PRO A 451 11.55 -28.68 4.97
C PRO A 451 12.05 -27.25 5.18
N ILE A 452 11.78 -26.71 6.38
CA ILE A 452 12.09 -25.32 6.72
C ILE A 452 13.60 -25.09 6.69
N GLY A 453 14.02 -23.98 6.05
CA GLY A 453 15.41 -23.59 5.93
C GLY A 453 16.21 -24.41 4.90
N VAL A 454 15.53 -25.10 3.98
CA VAL A 454 16.19 -25.91 2.94
C VAL A 454 15.98 -25.28 1.56
N SER A 455 17.08 -24.87 0.96
CA SER A 455 17.18 -24.30 -0.38
C SER A 455 17.25 -25.36 -1.48
N VAL A 456 17.07 -24.97 -2.75
CA VAL A 456 17.14 -25.88 -3.92
C VAL A 456 18.08 -25.33 -4.97
N VAL A 457 18.98 -26.17 -5.48
CA VAL A 457 19.79 -25.83 -6.67
C VAL A 457 18.92 -26.01 -7.90
N ARG A 458 18.57 -24.91 -8.57
CA ARG A 458 17.77 -24.90 -9.80
C ARG A 458 18.64 -25.09 -11.05
N ARG A 459 19.89 -24.65 -11.00
CA ARG A 459 20.89 -24.81 -12.05
C ARG A 459 22.27 -24.99 -11.45
N ALA A 460 23.03 -25.93 -11.95
CA ALA A 460 24.46 -26.04 -11.69
C ALA A 460 25.25 -25.50 -12.89
N SER A 461 26.36 -24.79 -12.65
CA SER A 461 27.32 -24.40 -13.68
C SER A 461 27.91 -25.65 -14.33
N ALA A 462 28.04 -25.66 -15.66
CA ALA A 462 28.66 -26.72 -16.41
C ALA A 462 30.23 -26.61 -16.47
N ALA A 463 30.79 -25.49 -16.02
CA ALA A 463 32.22 -25.21 -16.08
C ALA A 463 33.04 -26.26 -15.30
N ALA A 464 33.80 -27.06 -16.03
CA ALA A 464 34.72 -28.04 -15.41
C ALA A 464 36.00 -27.40 -14.87
N ALA A 465 36.39 -26.22 -15.40
CA ALA A 465 37.57 -25.46 -14.99
C ALA A 465 37.25 -23.94 -15.08
N GLY A 466 38.03 -23.15 -14.34
CA GLY A 466 37.82 -21.70 -14.28
C GLY A 466 37.10 -21.22 -13.03
N ARG A 467 36.76 -19.94 -13.00
CA ARG A 467 36.09 -19.32 -11.87
C ARG A 467 34.58 -19.58 -11.88
N ARG A 468 34.05 -19.99 -10.76
CA ARG A 468 32.64 -20.30 -10.58
C ARG A 468 31.93 -19.19 -9.83
N ILE A 469 30.76 -18.82 -10.30
CA ILE A 469 29.87 -17.87 -9.64
C ILE A 469 28.54 -18.52 -9.33
N ALA A 470 27.90 -18.12 -8.24
CA ALA A 470 26.58 -18.61 -7.84
C ALA A 470 25.64 -17.47 -7.52
N PHE A 471 24.42 -17.57 -8.03
CA PHE A 471 23.29 -16.77 -7.62
C PHE A 471 22.60 -17.42 -6.40
N LEU A 472 22.31 -16.59 -5.40
CA LEU A 472 21.49 -16.89 -4.25
C LEU A 472 20.22 -16.06 -4.42
N ALA A 473 19.22 -16.61 -5.08
CA ALA A 473 18.03 -15.89 -5.50
C ALA A 473 16.85 -16.16 -4.55
N PHE A 474 16.04 -15.13 -4.32
CA PHE A 474 14.88 -15.18 -3.42
C PHE A 474 13.60 -14.84 -4.17
N GLY A 475 12.59 -15.71 -4.03
CA GLY A 475 11.27 -15.48 -4.58
C GLY A 475 11.27 -15.30 -6.09
N THR A 476 10.50 -14.35 -6.59
CA THR A 476 10.35 -14.03 -8.02
C THR A 476 11.67 -13.77 -8.74
N MET A 477 12.74 -13.45 -8.03
CA MET A 477 14.05 -13.19 -8.61
C MET A 477 14.79 -14.47 -9.06
N VAL A 478 14.24 -15.65 -8.77
CA VAL A 478 14.81 -16.92 -9.27
C VAL A 478 14.72 -17.01 -10.80
N ALA A 479 13.59 -16.66 -11.39
CA ALA A 479 13.38 -16.73 -12.84
C ALA A 479 14.32 -15.82 -13.64
N PRO A 480 14.45 -14.51 -13.37
CA PRO A 480 15.42 -13.66 -14.08
C PRO A 480 16.88 -14.03 -13.77
N SER A 481 17.18 -14.59 -12.60
CA SER A 481 18.51 -15.11 -12.27
C SER A 481 18.86 -16.35 -13.08
N LEU A 482 17.91 -17.25 -13.33
CA LEU A 482 18.12 -18.40 -14.22
C LEU A 482 18.45 -17.96 -15.65
N ALA A 483 17.69 -17.01 -16.19
CA ALA A 483 17.93 -16.48 -17.53
C ALA A 483 19.30 -15.76 -17.68
N ALA A 484 19.72 -15.04 -16.64
CA ALA A 484 21.07 -14.44 -16.61
C ALA A 484 22.17 -15.50 -16.45
N ALA A 485 21.92 -16.53 -15.63
CA ALA A 485 22.87 -17.60 -15.36
C ALA A 485 23.17 -18.49 -16.59
N GLU A 486 22.21 -18.65 -17.49
CA GLU A 486 22.43 -19.35 -18.76
C GLU A 486 23.54 -18.70 -19.58
N LYS A 487 23.56 -17.36 -19.66
CA LYS A 487 24.55 -16.57 -20.39
C LYS A 487 25.90 -16.45 -19.67
N LEU A 488 25.91 -16.64 -18.36
CA LEU A 488 27.09 -16.51 -17.49
C LEU A 488 27.69 -17.87 -17.08
N ASP A 489 27.03 -18.96 -17.44
CA ASP A 489 27.28 -20.31 -16.93
C ASP A 489 27.42 -20.35 -15.39
N ALA A 490 26.45 -19.77 -14.69
CA ALA A 490 26.44 -19.67 -13.24
C ALA A 490 25.55 -20.74 -12.59
N THR A 491 25.86 -21.10 -11.36
CA THR A 491 24.96 -21.86 -10.48
C THR A 491 23.82 -20.95 -9.99
N VAL A 492 22.60 -21.47 -9.89
CA VAL A 492 21.45 -20.76 -9.30
C VAL A 492 20.89 -21.58 -8.16
N VAL A 493 20.85 -20.99 -6.99
CA VAL A 493 20.21 -21.54 -5.78
C VAL A 493 18.96 -20.72 -5.52
N ASP A 494 17.82 -21.38 -5.52
CA ASP A 494 16.58 -20.84 -4.98
C ASP A 494 16.63 -20.99 -3.45
N MET A 495 16.81 -19.89 -2.77
CA MET A 495 17.02 -19.88 -1.32
C MET A 495 15.74 -20.18 -0.54
N ARG A 496 14.54 -19.96 -1.14
CA ARG A 496 13.22 -20.23 -0.55
C ARG A 496 12.94 -19.51 0.76
N PHE A 497 13.86 -19.65 1.72
CA PHE A 497 13.73 -19.14 3.09
C PHE A 497 14.67 -17.97 3.31
N VAL A 498 14.11 -16.83 3.71
CA VAL A 498 14.89 -15.68 4.17
C VAL A 498 15.25 -15.85 5.64
N LYS A 499 14.38 -16.56 6.39
CA LYS A 499 14.61 -16.97 7.77
C LYS A 499 13.88 -18.30 8.06
N PRO A 500 14.59 -19.33 8.54
CA PRO A 500 16.05 -19.39 8.66
C PRO A 500 16.72 -19.52 7.28
N ILE A 501 17.93 -18.94 7.15
CA ILE A 501 18.78 -19.15 5.97
C ILE A 501 19.29 -20.60 5.97
N ASP A 502 19.44 -21.19 4.77
CA ASP A 502 20.10 -22.50 4.59
C ASP A 502 21.62 -22.38 4.76
N ILE A 503 22.08 -22.44 6.00
CA ILE A 503 23.48 -22.32 6.37
C ILE A 503 24.33 -23.40 5.74
N LYS A 504 23.81 -24.63 5.63
CA LYS A 504 24.51 -25.76 5.03
C LYS A 504 24.79 -25.51 3.54
N ARG A 505 23.73 -25.19 2.79
CA ARG A 505 23.84 -24.89 1.36
C ARG A 505 24.71 -23.67 1.11
N LEU A 506 24.53 -22.61 1.88
CA LEU A 506 25.35 -21.41 1.78
C LEU A 506 26.85 -21.71 1.97
N SER A 507 27.19 -22.53 2.98
CA SER A 507 28.56 -22.97 3.21
C SER A 507 29.11 -23.81 2.06
N GLU A 508 28.35 -24.76 1.53
CA GLU A 508 28.74 -25.59 0.37
C GLU A 508 29.02 -24.73 -0.85
N ILE A 509 28.13 -23.81 -1.17
CA ILE A 509 28.25 -22.89 -2.32
C ILE A 509 29.44 -21.95 -2.13
N ALA A 510 29.60 -21.35 -0.95
CA ALA A 510 30.72 -20.46 -0.69
C ALA A 510 32.09 -21.15 -0.76
N ARG A 511 32.18 -22.44 -0.46
CA ARG A 511 33.43 -23.22 -0.55
C ARG A 511 33.75 -23.63 -1.99
N SER A 512 32.73 -23.82 -2.83
CA SER A 512 32.86 -24.33 -4.21
C SER A 512 32.81 -23.25 -5.28
N HIS A 513 32.49 -22.00 -4.93
CA HIS A 513 32.39 -20.88 -5.85
C HIS A 513 33.27 -19.72 -5.42
N ASP A 514 33.75 -18.95 -6.41
CA ASP A 514 34.71 -17.85 -6.20
C ASP A 514 34.03 -16.52 -5.88
N ALA A 515 32.80 -16.32 -6.34
CA ALA A 515 31.96 -15.16 -6.03
C ALA A 515 30.49 -15.53 -5.95
N LEU A 516 29.74 -14.75 -5.15
CA LEU A 516 28.31 -14.94 -4.90
C LEU A 516 27.53 -13.70 -5.33
N ILE A 517 26.34 -13.92 -5.83
CA ILE A 517 25.41 -12.86 -6.21
C ILE A 517 24.09 -13.11 -5.50
N THR A 518 23.67 -12.23 -4.60
CA THR A 518 22.35 -12.31 -4.00
C THR A 518 21.36 -11.48 -4.82
N VAL A 519 20.16 -12.02 -5.07
CA VAL A 519 19.12 -11.33 -5.84
C VAL A 519 17.79 -11.42 -5.11
N GLU A 520 17.23 -10.25 -4.75
CA GLU A 520 15.98 -10.13 -4.02
C GLU A 520 15.11 -8.99 -4.57
N GLU A 521 13.81 -9.15 -4.55
CA GLU A 521 12.85 -8.07 -4.81
C GLU A 521 12.42 -7.45 -3.47
N GLY A 522 13.39 -6.89 -2.76
CA GLY A 522 13.31 -6.23 -1.47
C GLY A 522 14.43 -5.22 -1.33
N CYS A 523 14.38 -4.34 -0.33
CA CYS A 523 15.42 -3.33 -0.11
C CYS A 523 16.77 -3.98 0.19
N LEU A 524 17.84 -3.43 -0.40
CA LEU A 524 19.21 -3.93 -0.20
C LEU A 524 19.68 -3.85 1.26
N HIS A 525 19.19 -2.86 2.02
CA HIS A 525 19.57 -2.65 3.40
C HIS A 525 18.76 -3.57 4.34
N GLY A 526 19.44 -4.48 4.99
CA GLY A 526 18.83 -5.43 5.93
C GLY A 526 18.01 -6.55 5.27
N GLY A 527 17.93 -6.64 3.93
CA GLY A 527 17.18 -7.64 3.22
C GLY A 527 17.79 -9.06 3.25
N ALA A 528 17.35 -9.93 2.33
CA ALA A 528 17.76 -11.32 2.26
C ALA A 528 19.25 -11.49 1.89
N GLY A 529 19.78 -10.63 1.02
CA GLY A 529 21.20 -10.60 0.69
C GLY A 529 22.08 -10.23 1.88
N ALA A 530 21.60 -9.34 2.76
CA ALA A 530 22.30 -9.02 4.01
C ALA A 530 22.35 -10.24 4.93
N ALA A 531 21.27 -11.04 5.03
CA ALA A 531 21.25 -12.28 5.80
C ALA A 531 22.31 -13.29 5.32
N CYS A 532 22.52 -13.39 4.00
CA CYS A 532 23.58 -14.24 3.45
C CYS A 532 24.97 -13.76 3.87
N ILE A 533 25.22 -12.44 3.85
CA ILE A 533 26.53 -11.89 4.25
C ILE A 533 26.78 -12.09 5.75
N GLU A 534 25.79 -11.86 6.59
CA GLU A 534 25.86 -12.11 8.03
C GLU A 534 26.21 -13.58 8.31
N ALA A 535 25.49 -14.51 7.67
CA ALA A 535 25.75 -15.93 7.80
C ALA A 535 27.16 -16.35 7.29
N LEU A 536 27.65 -15.75 6.21
CA LEU A 536 29.02 -15.98 5.73
C LEU A 536 30.06 -15.48 6.73
N ALA A 537 29.83 -14.34 7.36
CA ALA A 537 30.70 -13.79 8.40
C ALA A 537 30.75 -14.71 9.62
N ASP A 538 29.60 -15.20 10.09
CA ASP A 538 29.51 -16.17 11.20
C ASP A 538 30.25 -17.49 10.90
N LEU A 539 30.16 -17.94 9.65
CA LEU A 539 30.89 -19.12 9.15
C LEU A 539 32.40 -18.86 8.90
N ARG A 540 32.85 -17.61 9.02
CA ARG A 540 34.22 -17.17 8.69
C ARG A 540 34.61 -17.50 7.24
N LEU A 541 33.64 -17.42 6.30
CA LEU A 541 33.84 -17.63 4.89
C LEU A 541 33.86 -16.28 4.17
N SER A 542 35.05 -15.88 3.69
CA SER A 542 35.19 -14.65 2.90
C SER A 542 35.05 -14.96 1.41
N ARG A 543 34.07 -14.34 0.75
CA ARG A 543 33.87 -14.37 -0.70
C ARG A 543 33.46 -12.99 -1.19
N PRO A 544 33.87 -12.58 -2.38
CA PRO A 544 33.26 -11.42 -3.03
C PRO A 544 31.75 -11.65 -3.22
N VAL A 545 30.94 -10.70 -2.74
CA VAL A 545 29.48 -10.76 -2.85
C VAL A 545 28.95 -9.51 -3.57
N LEU A 546 28.20 -9.72 -4.63
CA LEU A 546 27.36 -8.69 -5.25
C LEU A 546 25.94 -8.83 -4.71
N ARG A 547 25.37 -7.76 -4.18
CA ARG A 547 23.97 -7.73 -3.79
C ARG A 547 23.15 -6.99 -4.84
N LEU A 548 22.08 -7.61 -5.32
CA LEU A 548 21.10 -7.04 -6.24
C LEU A 548 19.74 -7.03 -5.57
N GLY A 549 19.10 -5.88 -5.52
CA GLY A 549 17.80 -5.65 -4.87
C GLY A 549 17.35 -4.22 -5.10
N LEU A 550 16.26 -3.82 -4.44
CA LEU A 550 15.71 -2.48 -4.56
C LEU A 550 16.70 -1.46 -3.97
N PRO A 551 16.99 -0.36 -4.69
CA PRO A 551 17.92 0.67 -4.25
C PRO A 551 17.41 1.39 -2.99
N ASP A 552 18.30 2.15 -2.33
CA ASP A 552 17.95 3.05 -1.22
C ASP A 552 17.25 4.32 -1.74
N ALA A 553 16.10 4.10 -2.38
CA ALA A 553 15.24 5.13 -2.93
C ALA A 553 13.79 4.62 -3.04
N PHE A 554 12.82 5.51 -2.88
CA PHE A 554 11.44 5.18 -3.19
C PHE A 554 11.25 5.05 -4.71
N ILE A 555 10.62 3.94 -5.13
CA ILE A 555 10.43 3.64 -6.55
C ILE A 555 9.09 4.22 -7.00
N GLU A 556 9.14 5.04 -8.03
CA GLU A 556 7.98 5.69 -8.61
C GLU A 556 6.99 4.71 -9.27
N HIS A 557 5.83 5.21 -9.64
CA HIS A 557 4.79 4.42 -10.30
C HIS A 557 5.13 4.13 -11.77
N GLY A 558 4.65 2.99 -12.26
CA GLY A 558 4.85 2.53 -13.64
C GLY A 558 4.41 1.08 -13.85
N GLU A 559 4.66 0.53 -15.00
CA GLU A 559 4.46 -0.90 -15.24
C GLU A 559 5.58 -1.72 -14.54
N PRO A 560 5.25 -2.80 -13.81
CA PRO A 560 6.24 -3.55 -13.01
C PRO A 560 7.48 -4.00 -13.79
N GLU A 561 7.30 -4.51 -15.01
CA GLU A 561 8.40 -4.97 -15.85
C GLU A 561 9.35 -3.83 -16.25
N GLN A 562 8.80 -2.64 -16.55
CA GLN A 562 9.60 -1.45 -16.85
C GLN A 562 10.37 -0.98 -15.61
N LEU A 563 9.73 -1.00 -14.44
CA LEU A 563 10.38 -0.60 -13.18
C LEU A 563 11.52 -1.56 -12.81
N LEU A 564 11.31 -2.88 -12.95
CA LEU A 564 12.37 -3.88 -12.74
C LEU A 564 13.54 -3.66 -13.70
N SER A 565 13.29 -3.35 -14.97
CA SER A 565 14.33 -3.04 -15.94
C SER A 565 15.09 -1.76 -15.59
N LEU A 566 14.40 -0.69 -15.19
CA LEU A 566 15.00 0.58 -14.77
C LEU A 566 15.97 0.42 -13.58
N ILE A 567 15.63 -0.45 -12.62
CA ILE A 567 16.49 -0.72 -11.45
C ILE A 567 17.47 -1.86 -11.67
N GLY A 568 17.48 -2.48 -12.87
CA GLY A 568 18.43 -3.51 -13.24
C GLY A 568 18.16 -4.88 -12.60
N LEU A 569 16.92 -5.20 -12.27
CA LEU A 569 16.50 -6.49 -11.72
C LEU A 569 15.82 -7.39 -12.77
N ASP A 570 15.73 -6.98 -14.02
CA ASP A 570 15.44 -7.88 -15.12
C ASP A 570 16.68 -8.74 -15.47
N SER A 571 16.52 -9.77 -16.28
CA SER A 571 17.62 -10.70 -16.62
C SER A 571 18.81 -10.01 -17.27
N SER A 572 18.58 -8.98 -18.08
CA SER A 572 19.62 -8.19 -18.76
C SER A 572 20.38 -7.29 -17.81
N GLY A 573 19.66 -6.62 -16.90
CA GLY A 573 20.24 -5.78 -15.87
C GLY A 573 21.09 -6.59 -14.89
N ILE A 574 20.58 -7.75 -14.44
CA ILE A 574 21.31 -8.70 -13.60
C ILE A 574 22.61 -9.15 -14.28
N GLU A 575 22.54 -9.61 -15.54
CA GLU A 575 23.72 -10.00 -16.32
C GLU A 575 24.74 -8.87 -16.39
N THR A 576 24.31 -7.67 -16.73
CA THR A 576 25.15 -6.49 -16.85
C THR A 576 25.84 -6.14 -15.53
N ALA A 577 25.09 -6.16 -14.42
CA ALA A 577 25.63 -5.89 -13.09
C ALA A 577 26.69 -6.92 -12.70
N VAL A 578 26.44 -8.20 -12.96
CA VAL A 578 27.40 -9.28 -12.69
C VAL A 578 28.67 -9.12 -13.54
N ARG A 579 28.55 -8.87 -14.83
CA ARG A 579 29.73 -8.64 -15.69
C ARG A 579 30.58 -7.47 -15.19
N ARG A 580 29.97 -6.35 -14.79
CA ARG A 580 30.67 -5.20 -14.20
C ARG A 580 31.34 -5.56 -12.88
N PHE A 581 30.68 -6.36 -12.04
CA PHE A 581 31.24 -6.83 -10.77
C PHE A 581 32.47 -7.71 -11.02
N LEU A 582 32.39 -8.68 -11.91
CA LEU A 582 33.52 -9.57 -12.26
C LEU A 582 34.70 -8.78 -12.85
N ALA A 583 34.44 -7.79 -13.70
CA ALA A 583 35.47 -6.90 -14.23
C ALA A 583 36.21 -6.11 -13.12
N ARG A 584 35.50 -5.64 -12.10
CA ARG A 584 36.11 -4.97 -10.92
C ARG A 584 36.98 -5.89 -10.08
N LEU A 585 36.70 -7.20 -10.11
CA LEU A 585 37.55 -8.22 -9.46
C LEU A 585 38.78 -8.59 -10.32
N GLY A 586 38.99 -7.93 -11.47
CA GLY A 586 40.04 -8.24 -12.39
C GLY A 586 39.84 -9.57 -13.13
N TRP A 587 38.60 -10.06 -13.20
CA TRP A 587 38.27 -11.29 -13.90
C TRP A 587 37.89 -10.92 -15.34
N ALA A 588 38.83 -11.13 -16.29
CA ALA A 588 38.52 -10.94 -17.70
C ALA A 588 37.41 -11.90 -18.13
N ALA A 589 36.52 -11.41 -18.97
CA ALA A 589 35.55 -12.26 -19.68
C ALA A 589 36.32 -13.21 -20.59
N THR A 590 36.72 -14.37 -20.09
CA THR A 590 37.32 -15.43 -20.90
C THR A 590 36.19 -15.97 -21.79
N SER A 591 36.24 -15.54 -23.08
CA SER A 591 35.61 -16.16 -24.26
C SER A 591 34.21 -16.78 -24.02
N ILE A 592 33.20 -15.92 -23.98
CA ILE A 592 31.87 -16.31 -24.43
C ILE A 592 31.82 -15.91 -25.91
N VAL A 593 31.61 -16.90 -26.77
CA VAL A 593 31.47 -16.72 -28.22
C VAL A 593 30.37 -15.67 -28.47
N THR A 594 30.79 -14.47 -28.85
CA THR A 594 29.89 -13.44 -29.35
C THR A 594 29.63 -13.73 -30.81
N SER A 595 28.44 -14.16 -31.16
CA SER A 595 27.92 -13.93 -32.50
C SER A 595 27.59 -12.43 -32.58
N GLU A 596 28.49 -11.69 -33.19
CA GLU A 596 28.24 -10.29 -33.56
C GLU A 596 27.11 -10.23 -34.59
N SER A 597 26.05 -9.54 -34.27
CA SER A 597 25.22 -8.90 -35.29
C SER A 597 25.23 -7.39 -35.00
N ASN A 598 25.97 -6.71 -35.87
CA ASN A 598 25.97 -5.27 -36.02
C ASN A 598 24.54 -4.75 -36.23
N ALA A 599 24.09 -3.88 -35.39
CA ALA A 599 23.01 -2.94 -35.69
C ALA A 599 23.44 -1.54 -35.23
N ASN A 600 23.96 -0.79 -36.19
CA ASN A 600 24.09 0.66 -36.11
C ASN A 600 22.71 1.28 -35.87
N LEU A 601 22.50 1.85 -34.73
CA LEU A 601 21.39 2.76 -34.50
C LEU A 601 21.90 4.20 -34.58
N LEU A 602 21.68 4.78 -35.75
CA LEU A 602 21.77 6.22 -36.04
C LEU A 602 20.70 6.96 -35.23
N LEU A 603 21.15 7.89 -34.41
CA LEU A 603 20.27 8.90 -33.79
C LEU A 603 19.92 9.95 -34.84
N PRO A 604 18.65 10.37 -34.98
CA PRO A 604 18.33 11.54 -35.80
C PRO A 604 18.65 12.81 -35.03
N GLN A 605 19.43 13.68 -35.66
CA GLN A 605 19.56 15.07 -35.24
C GLN A 605 18.30 15.83 -35.65
N SER A 606 17.61 16.42 -34.69
CA SER A 606 16.64 17.49 -34.94
C SER A 606 16.94 18.65 -33.99
N GLY A 607 17.11 19.82 -34.61
CA GLY A 607 17.47 21.04 -33.93
C GLY A 607 16.34 21.70 -33.13
N GLY A 608 16.75 22.39 -32.09
CA GLY A 608 16.22 23.68 -31.63
C GLY A 608 15.01 23.67 -30.74
N THR A 609 15.21 23.77 -29.44
CA THR A 609 14.87 24.90 -28.54
C THR A 609 15.11 24.45 -27.09
N GLN A 610 15.81 25.33 -26.35
CA GLN A 610 16.31 25.04 -25.00
C GLN A 610 15.20 25.08 -23.96
N GLY A 611 15.05 23.97 -23.20
CA GLY A 611 14.49 23.87 -21.87
C GLY A 611 15.44 23.00 -21.04
N PRO A 612 15.54 23.14 -19.70
CA PRO A 612 16.61 22.52 -18.93
C PRO A 612 16.45 21.00 -18.87
N GLU A 613 17.38 20.30 -19.52
CA GLU A 613 17.54 18.85 -19.42
C GLU A 613 18.16 18.46 -18.08
N CYS A 614 17.43 17.70 -17.27
CA CYS A 614 17.98 17.00 -16.11
C CYS A 614 18.59 15.66 -16.58
N ARG A 615 19.93 15.53 -16.58
CA ARG A 615 20.63 14.30 -16.97
C ARG A 615 20.76 13.34 -15.79
N PRO A 616 20.61 12.02 -15.98
CA PRO A 616 20.69 11.03 -14.89
C PRO A 616 22.02 10.99 -14.12
N THR A 617 23.07 11.59 -14.65
CA THR A 617 24.41 11.62 -14.02
C THR A 617 24.53 12.69 -12.94
N GLU A 618 23.64 13.68 -12.87
CA GLU A 618 23.70 14.76 -11.87
C GLU A 618 23.00 14.40 -10.57
N LEU A 619 22.04 13.47 -10.57
CA LEU A 619 21.41 12.97 -9.35
C LEU A 619 22.39 12.22 -8.43
N LEU A 620 23.38 11.53 -9.00
CA LEU A 620 24.43 10.83 -8.21
C LEU A 620 25.49 11.80 -7.66
N GLN A 621 25.64 13.00 -8.24
CA GLN A 621 26.57 14.04 -7.75
C GLN A 621 25.95 15.01 -6.76
N ALA A 622 24.62 15.17 -6.76
CA ALA A 622 23.91 16.03 -5.81
C ALA A 622 23.87 15.41 -4.40
N VAL A 623 23.77 14.10 -4.29
CA VAL A 623 23.79 13.36 -3.01
C VAL A 623 25.17 13.39 -2.33
N ALA A 624 26.25 13.56 -3.11
CA ALA A 624 27.61 13.61 -2.56
C ALA A 624 28.04 14.99 -2.02
N ARG A 625 27.24 16.06 -2.17
CA ARG A 625 27.59 17.44 -1.77
C ARG A 625 26.88 17.97 -0.54
N GLN A 626 26.07 17.19 0.15
CA GLN A 626 25.47 17.58 1.43
C GLN A 626 26.12 16.85 2.60
N SER A 627 27.38 17.17 2.87
CA SER A 627 27.98 16.98 4.20
C SER A 627 27.77 18.28 4.99
N PRO A 628 27.22 18.24 6.21
CA PRO A 628 27.12 19.44 7.04
C PRO A 628 28.50 19.89 7.51
N ASN A 629 28.76 21.19 7.36
CA ASN A 629 29.95 21.84 7.87
C ASN A 629 30.13 21.69 9.38
N ASP A 630 31.39 21.63 9.79
CA ASP A 630 31.97 21.32 11.11
C ASP A 630 31.70 22.38 12.23
N GLU A 631 30.74 23.27 12.10
CA GLU A 631 30.46 24.30 13.13
C GLU A 631 29.41 23.92 14.20
N GLY A 632 28.78 22.75 14.10
CA GLY A 632 27.77 22.28 15.06
C GLY A 632 28.30 21.52 16.29
N ARG A 633 29.57 21.16 16.36
CA ARG A 633 30.10 20.25 17.40
C ARG A 633 30.49 20.87 18.73
N GLN A 634 30.41 22.19 18.92
CA GLN A 634 30.89 22.85 20.16
C GLN A 634 29.79 23.30 21.14
N ARG A 635 28.50 23.04 20.90
CA ARG A 635 27.41 23.45 21.82
C ARG A 635 26.82 22.38 22.75
N TRP A 636 27.29 21.16 22.72
CA TRP A 636 26.75 20.06 23.54
C TRP A 636 27.70 19.56 24.64
N LYS A 637 28.64 20.38 25.12
CA LYS A 637 29.50 20.04 26.27
C LYS A 637 29.23 20.85 27.54
N ASN A 638 28.29 21.78 27.53
CA ASN A 638 27.91 22.55 28.73
C ASN A 638 26.37 22.75 28.75
N ALA A 639 25.60 21.71 29.03
CA ALA A 639 24.27 21.75 29.60
C ALA A 639 24.00 20.41 30.29
#